data_1702fd9984dfbed73d5467f229a0adea
#
_entry.id   1702fd9984dfbed73d5467f229a0adea
#
_cell.length_a   1.000
_cell.length_b   1.000
_cell.length_c   1.000
_cell.angle_alpha   90.00
_cell.angle_beta   90.00
_cell.angle_gamma   90.00
#
_symmetry.space_group_name_H-M   'P 1'
#
loop_
_entity.id
_entity.type
_entity.pdbx_description
1 polymer ?
#
loop_
_entity_poly.entity_id
_entity_poly.type
_entity_poly.pdbx_seq_one_letter_code
_entity_poly.pdbx_strand_id
1 'polypeptide(L)'
;MSNARAPRSLRSIAINPVGERSDNYLGKKVSAVAGLMAVASFSGAEAQQSNLPPVTVDAPVARPRPAASRPSPDALRARTALRRAARRSQPAQVTAVPFPNAGGLAADRNPYADAAAPYKVDRVSGTRFTEPLLNTPKTITVLSKEILEDKNATSLRDVARSTAGITLGTGEGGNAFGDRFFIRGFDARNDVFIDGIRDPAVSIRENFFTEQIEILRGPASSFAGRGTAGGAINIVTKQATTERNFTKAETTFGTDATKRVTLDVNQVISPTLAVRFDALYQDARVAGRNYVTDDRWGGLAAVKWTPTDAIKVTANYVHTDLNGLPDFGVPYNRALRAPSTDINVPRETYYGFVNRDFQKAKQDFGTITTEVQVAPFLTLTNRSRAARSVLDYIGTLPSNPTATTVNLASQSRYQVTDVLANVSDATFKFDTGPVKHTMVAGAEFSQEKVMRDTYAGLTAELFGFQQGNSIVVPLLAPPNLQPFAVKPQRANNPTNIKVDTKAVYLIETANFQDIVILNGGARFDDYDVSGTNAAGGTTRNHAGMFNYNVGGVFKPVPYGSLYAAYATSSNPAGAELDAGSAAYGGSVFNSLPFQALSPEENKASEVGTKWELFDRHLLVTGALFETVKNNARETQGNNVIAGASYRVRGIDLEVAGKITDKWSIFGGLVLMESKVLQSIEAAQIGAQLANIAHQSFNVLGKYKVTEPWEIGGQATYASKIYGGTFGAINGNVLPSHWRFDAFTEYKLNSNIKAKLSVNNIFDTVYYDAFYRSNTPFVFIAPGRSVWMTLTGKL
;
A
#
# COMPACT_ATOMS: atom_id res chain seq x y z
N MET A 1 19.36 35.71 74.11
CA MET A 1 18.25 36.70 74.15
C MET A 1 17.42 36.45 72.92
N SER A 2 16.35 35.62 73.06
CA SER A 2 14.96 35.99 73.15
C SER A 2 14.51 36.67 71.84
N ASN A 3 13.65 36.14 71.04
CA ASN A 3 12.26 35.78 71.36
C ASN A 3 11.62 34.92 70.23
N ALA A 4 10.87 33.94 70.68
CA ALA A 4 9.96 33.12 69.98
C ALA A 4 8.70 33.88 69.51
N ARG A 5 8.08 33.42 68.41
CA ARG A 5 6.61 33.33 68.29
C ARG A 5 6.21 32.29 67.25
N ALA A 6 5.38 31.36 67.72
CA ALA A 6 4.72 30.29 66.97
C ALA A 6 3.36 30.76 66.45
N PRO A 7 2.48 29.88 65.94
CA PRO A 7 2.18 29.64 64.49
C PRO A 7 0.78 30.10 64.09
N ARG A 8 0.48 30.21 62.76
CA ARG A 8 -0.89 30.38 62.29
C ARG A 8 -1.22 29.33 61.22
N SER A 9 -2.17 28.53 61.64
CA SER A 9 -3.19 27.73 60.98
C SER A 9 -3.07 27.42 59.44
N LEU A 10 -2.99 26.14 59.15
CA LEU A 10 -3.33 25.47 57.92
C LEU A 10 -4.76 25.83 57.47
N ARG A 11 -4.94 26.34 56.25
CA ARG A 11 -6.16 26.25 55.47
C ARG A 11 -5.91 25.19 54.39
N SER A 12 -6.71 24.14 54.48
CA SER A 12 -6.88 23.11 53.46
C SER A 12 -7.39 23.72 52.15
N ILE A 13 -6.61 23.63 51.09
CA ILE A 13 -7.09 23.84 49.73
C ILE A 13 -7.43 22.46 49.18
N ALA A 14 -8.74 22.25 48.98
CA ALA A 14 -9.24 21.06 48.32
C ALA A 14 -8.76 21.06 46.86
N ILE A 15 -7.99 20.02 46.47
CA ILE A 15 -7.64 19.70 45.10
C ILE A 15 -8.85 18.96 44.51
N ASN A 16 -9.58 19.62 43.62
CA ASN A 16 -10.53 18.93 42.72
C ASN A 16 -9.77 18.06 41.75
N PRO A 17 -10.11 16.79 41.62
CA PRO A 17 -9.55 15.96 40.53
C PRO A 17 -10.14 16.45 39.21
N VAL A 18 -9.25 16.85 38.30
CA VAL A 18 -9.59 17.11 36.87
C VAL A 18 -10.03 15.77 36.29
N GLY A 19 -11.33 15.64 36.04
CA GLY A 19 -11.90 14.49 35.38
C GLY A 19 -11.33 14.34 33.97
N GLU A 20 -10.79 13.19 33.68
CA GLU A 20 -10.53 12.72 32.32
C GLU A 20 -11.86 12.69 31.55
N ARG A 21 -12.06 13.65 30.68
CA ARG A 21 -13.09 13.55 29.65
C ARG A 21 -12.60 12.55 28.59
N SER A 22 -13.02 11.32 28.71
CA SER A 22 -13.03 10.39 27.61
C SER A 22 -14.02 10.91 26.55
N ASP A 23 -13.51 11.52 25.51
CA ASP A 23 -14.33 11.96 24.38
C ASP A 23 -14.88 10.75 23.61
N ASN A 24 -16.11 10.40 23.91
CA ASN A 24 -16.96 9.49 23.12
C ASN A 24 -17.35 10.16 21.78
N TYR A 25 -16.38 10.44 20.92
CA TYR A 25 -16.61 11.09 19.62
C TYR A 25 -17.05 10.11 18.52
N LEU A 26 -16.71 8.83 18.64
CA LEU A 26 -17.11 7.83 17.63
C LEU A 26 -18.62 7.49 17.69
N GLY A 27 -19.20 7.40 18.86
CA GLY A 27 -20.61 6.99 19.00
C GLY A 27 -21.65 8.01 18.47
N LYS A 28 -21.31 9.29 18.40
CA LYS A 28 -22.24 10.33 17.93
C LYS A 28 -22.16 10.63 16.43
N LYS A 29 -21.10 10.23 15.73
CA LYS A 29 -20.95 10.49 14.30
C LYS A 29 -21.38 9.33 13.39
N VAL A 30 -21.45 8.11 13.91
CA VAL A 30 -21.94 6.93 13.15
C VAL A 30 -23.45 6.99 12.94
N SER A 31 -24.21 7.61 13.85
CA SER A 31 -25.67 7.75 13.69
C SER A 31 -26.11 8.79 12.64
N ALA A 32 -25.24 9.69 12.21
CA ALA A 32 -25.57 10.73 11.22
C ALA A 32 -25.41 10.27 9.75
N VAL A 33 -24.72 9.13 9.50
CA VAL A 33 -24.50 8.62 8.13
C VAL A 33 -25.62 7.72 7.65
N ALA A 34 -26.45 7.18 8.54
CA ALA A 34 -27.60 6.34 8.18
C ALA A 34 -28.83 7.12 7.67
N GLY A 35 -28.83 8.46 7.75
CA GLY A 35 -30.00 9.31 7.46
C GLY A 35 -30.04 9.99 6.09
N LEU A 36 -29.04 9.84 5.21
CA LEU A 36 -28.98 10.56 3.93
C LEU A 36 -29.27 9.66 2.71
N MET A 37 -30.30 8.87 2.76
CA MET A 37 -30.99 8.31 1.58
C MET A 37 -32.41 8.88 1.53
N ALA A 38 -32.57 10.09 1.06
CA ALA A 38 -33.85 10.63 0.70
C ALA A 38 -33.73 11.55 -0.53
N VAL A 39 -34.16 11.00 -1.64
CA VAL A 39 -34.90 11.65 -2.75
C VAL A 39 -34.33 12.97 -3.28
N ALA A 40 -33.61 12.91 -4.37
CA ALA A 40 -33.53 14.03 -5.32
C ALA A 40 -34.68 13.90 -6.32
N SER A 41 -35.71 14.69 -6.15
CA SER A 41 -36.80 14.92 -7.12
C SER A 41 -36.26 15.79 -8.26
N PHE A 42 -36.27 15.25 -9.47
CA PHE A 42 -36.00 16.02 -10.69
C PHE A 42 -37.21 16.88 -11.01
N SER A 43 -37.05 18.19 -10.94
CA SER A 43 -37.95 19.15 -11.58
C SER A 43 -37.54 19.29 -13.04
N GLY A 44 -38.48 19.00 -13.94
CA GLY A 44 -38.30 19.10 -15.38
C GLY A 44 -38.05 20.54 -15.84
N ALA A 45 -37.05 20.68 -16.69
CA ALA A 45 -36.85 21.87 -17.50
C ALA A 45 -37.47 21.63 -18.88
N GLU A 46 -38.44 22.45 -19.28
CA GLU A 46 -39.04 22.45 -20.60
C GLU A 46 -38.01 22.84 -21.67
N ALA A 47 -37.88 22.01 -22.69
CA ALA A 47 -37.04 22.25 -23.84
C ALA A 47 -37.79 23.10 -24.87
N GLN A 48 -37.24 24.29 -25.17
CA GLN A 48 -37.68 25.14 -26.29
C GLN A 48 -37.32 24.45 -27.62
N GLN A 49 -38.34 24.18 -28.42
CA GLN A 49 -38.16 23.75 -29.82
C GLN A 49 -37.71 24.92 -30.71
N SER A 50 -36.51 24.80 -31.28
CA SER A 50 -36.08 25.63 -32.42
C SER A 50 -36.33 24.87 -33.72
N ASN A 51 -37.22 25.41 -34.56
CA ASN A 51 -37.49 24.92 -35.92
C ASN A 51 -36.32 25.23 -36.85
N LEU A 52 -35.62 24.22 -37.36
CA LEU A 52 -34.73 24.32 -38.52
C LEU A 52 -35.40 23.77 -39.76
N PRO A 53 -35.18 24.37 -40.97
CA PRO A 53 -35.84 23.92 -42.19
C PRO A 53 -35.31 22.57 -42.68
N PRO A 54 -36.09 21.80 -43.43
CA PRO A 54 -35.73 20.45 -43.85
C PRO A 54 -34.65 20.49 -44.94
N VAL A 55 -33.53 19.76 -44.71
CA VAL A 55 -32.53 19.48 -45.73
C VAL A 55 -32.92 18.19 -46.43
N THR A 56 -33.22 18.28 -47.73
CA THR A 56 -33.44 17.14 -48.62
C THR A 56 -32.06 16.58 -49.01
N VAL A 57 -31.80 15.32 -48.64
CA VAL A 57 -30.61 14.59 -49.11
C VAL A 57 -31.07 13.53 -50.10
N ASP A 58 -30.64 13.61 -51.35
CA ASP A 58 -30.87 12.62 -52.40
C ASP A 58 -30.18 11.31 -52.06
N ALA A 59 -30.89 10.21 -52.17
CA ALA A 59 -30.38 8.88 -51.87
C ALA A 59 -29.41 8.39 -52.98
N PRO A 60 -28.23 7.82 -52.62
CA PRO A 60 -27.32 7.26 -53.61
C PRO A 60 -27.91 5.99 -54.26
N VAL A 61 -27.80 5.94 -55.57
CA VAL A 61 -28.18 4.77 -56.39
C VAL A 61 -27.39 3.53 -55.96
N ALA A 62 -28.09 2.46 -55.63
CA ALA A 62 -27.50 1.19 -55.23
C ALA A 62 -26.77 0.50 -56.39
N ARG A 63 -25.50 0.24 -56.27
CA ARG A 63 -24.73 -0.65 -57.15
C ARG A 63 -25.10 -2.11 -56.88
N PRO A 64 -25.20 -2.97 -57.91
CA PRO A 64 -25.52 -4.37 -57.72
C PRO A 64 -24.41 -5.09 -56.94
N ARG A 65 -24.77 -5.81 -55.87
CA ARG A 65 -23.88 -6.69 -55.12
C ARG A 65 -23.47 -7.89 -55.98
N PRO A 66 -22.17 -8.28 -55.98
CA PRO A 66 -21.75 -9.56 -56.54
C PRO A 66 -22.40 -10.72 -55.79
N ALA A 67 -22.83 -11.74 -56.46
CA ALA A 67 -23.42 -12.93 -55.89
C ALA A 67 -22.43 -13.63 -54.95
N ALA A 68 -22.84 -13.93 -53.71
CA ALA A 68 -22.01 -14.63 -52.71
C ALA A 68 -21.67 -16.03 -53.24
N SER A 69 -20.36 -16.28 -53.37
CA SER A 69 -19.83 -17.62 -53.69
C SER A 69 -20.17 -18.61 -52.55
N ARG A 70 -20.68 -19.79 -52.91
CA ARG A 70 -20.95 -20.87 -51.94
C ARG A 70 -19.63 -21.25 -51.24
N PRO A 71 -19.60 -21.34 -49.89
CA PRO A 71 -18.41 -21.74 -49.16
C PRO A 71 -17.99 -23.16 -49.56
N SER A 72 -16.68 -23.38 -49.71
CA SER A 72 -16.12 -24.70 -50.02
C SER A 72 -16.42 -25.72 -48.92
N PRO A 73 -16.46 -27.02 -49.23
CA PRO A 73 -16.67 -28.08 -48.24
C PRO A 73 -15.72 -28.05 -47.06
N ASP A 74 -14.49 -27.56 -47.26
CA ASP A 74 -13.48 -27.40 -46.20
C ASP A 74 -13.75 -26.23 -45.28
N ALA A 75 -14.29 -25.13 -45.80
CA ALA A 75 -14.75 -24.00 -44.99
C ALA A 75 -15.95 -24.39 -44.10
N LEU A 76 -16.82 -25.27 -44.57
CA LEU A 76 -17.93 -25.83 -43.78
C LEU A 76 -17.42 -26.81 -42.70
N ARG A 77 -16.40 -27.63 -43.00
CA ARG A 77 -15.75 -28.51 -42.01
C ARG A 77 -15.02 -27.71 -40.91
N ALA A 78 -14.29 -26.70 -41.30
CA ALA A 78 -13.62 -25.79 -40.37
C ALA A 78 -14.62 -25.04 -39.47
N ARG A 79 -15.74 -24.53 -40.02
CA ARG A 79 -16.81 -23.91 -39.20
C ARG A 79 -17.48 -24.90 -38.25
N THR A 80 -17.63 -26.15 -38.66
CA THR A 80 -18.23 -27.21 -37.82
C THR A 80 -17.25 -27.63 -36.71
N ALA A 81 -15.96 -27.70 -36.99
CA ALA A 81 -14.91 -27.95 -36.00
C ALA A 81 -14.82 -26.82 -34.99
N LEU A 82 -14.85 -25.54 -35.42
CA LEU A 82 -14.88 -24.37 -34.57
C LEU A 82 -16.15 -24.34 -33.68
N ARG A 83 -17.33 -24.69 -34.22
CA ARG A 83 -18.56 -24.79 -33.41
C ARG A 83 -18.51 -25.94 -32.39
N ARG A 84 -17.86 -27.05 -32.69
CA ARG A 84 -17.62 -28.14 -31.73
C ARG A 84 -16.61 -27.76 -30.67
N ALA A 85 -15.55 -27.05 -31.02
CA ALA A 85 -14.60 -26.49 -30.07
C ALA A 85 -15.26 -25.44 -29.14
N ALA A 86 -16.05 -24.52 -29.71
CA ALA A 86 -16.81 -23.53 -28.96
C ALA A 86 -17.88 -24.13 -28.02
N ARG A 87 -18.48 -25.28 -28.38
CA ARG A 87 -19.39 -26.00 -27.47
C ARG A 87 -18.67 -26.79 -26.36
N ARG A 88 -17.40 -27.13 -26.54
CA ARG A 88 -16.55 -27.74 -25.51
C ARG A 88 -15.96 -26.70 -24.58
N SER A 89 -15.91 -25.45 -24.99
CA SER A 89 -15.44 -24.29 -24.20
C SER A 89 -16.62 -23.42 -23.71
N GLN A 90 -17.78 -24.00 -23.38
CA GLN A 90 -18.70 -23.29 -22.49
C GLN A 90 -17.90 -23.05 -21.19
N PRO A 91 -17.73 -21.78 -20.76
CA PRO A 91 -17.25 -21.55 -19.41
C PRO A 91 -18.21 -22.30 -18.50
N ALA A 92 -17.68 -23.24 -17.72
CA ALA A 92 -18.43 -23.76 -16.60
C ALA A 92 -18.98 -22.50 -15.91
N GLN A 93 -20.30 -22.32 -15.88
CA GLN A 93 -20.89 -21.48 -14.84
C GLN A 93 -20.19 -21.92 -13.59
N VAL A 94 -19.46 -21.00 -12.94
CA VAL A 94 -18.99 -21.18 -11.59
C VAL A 94 -20.26 -21.13 -10.75
N THR A 95 -21.08 -22.18 -10.84
CA THR A 95 -21.90 -22.63 -9.75
C THR A 95 -20.89 -22.80 -8.64
N ALA A 96 -21.05 -22.06 -7.55
CA ALA A 96 -20.35 -22.31 -6.32
C ALA A 96 -20.45 -23.82 -6.06
N VAL A 97 -19.40 -24.56 -6.42
CA VAL A 97 -19.32 -25.98 -6.13
C VAL A 97 -19.37 -26.06 -4.61
N PRO A 98 -20.32 -26.77 -4.01
CA PRO A 98 -20.28 -27.03 -2.58
C PRO A 98 -18.94 -27.72 -2.33
N PHE A 99 -17.99 -27.03 -1.72
CA PHE A 99 -16.68 -27.59 -1.41
C PHE A 99 -16.92 -28.79 -0.47
N PRO A 100 -16.34 -29.95 -0.74
CA PRO A 100 -16.34 -31.02 0.24
C PRO A 100 -15.72 -30.48 1.51
N ASN A 101 -16.27 -30.80 2.67
CA ASN A 101 -15.80 -30.41 3.99
C ASN A 101 -14.28 -30.62 4.10
N ALA A 102 -13.51 -29.63 3.72
CA ALA A 102 -12.08 -29.59 3.94
C ALA A 102 -11.87 -29.11 5.38
N GLY A 103 -12.15 -29.96 6.33
CA GLY A 103 -11.81 -29.75 7.71
C GLY A 103 -10.30 -29.62 7.89
N GLY A 104 -9.86 -29.06 8.99
CA GLY A 104 -8.46 -28.93 9.34
C GLY A 104 -7.76 -27.72 8.70
N LEU A 105 -6.51 -27.91 8.33
CA LEU A 105 -5.58 -26.84 7.93
C LEU A 105 -6.01 -25.97 6.72
N ALA A 106 -6.99 -26.40 5.93
CA ALA A 106 -7.53 -25.65 4.79
C ALA A 106 -8.76 -24.80 5.09
N ALA A 107 -9.23 -24.77 6.33
CA ALA A 107 -10.50 -24.13 6.70
C ALA A 107 -10.53 -22.60 6.53
N ASP A 108 -9.40 -21.93 6.59
CA ASP A 108 -9.25 -20.47 6.50
C ASP A 108 -8.70 -19.96 5.15
N ARG A 109 -8.85 -20.70 4.05
CA ARG A 109 -8.25 -20.32 2.75
C ARG A 109 -8.71 -18.94 2.26
N ASN A 110 -7.83 -18.28 1.50
CA ASN A 110 -8.13 -17.05 0.78
C ASN A 110 -9.26 -17.28 -0.24
N PRO A 111 -10.40 -16.55 -0.16
CA PRO A 111 -11.53 -16.72 -1.09
C PRO A 111 -11.23 -16.27 -2.53
N TYR A 112 -10.15 -15.52 -2.75
CA TYR A 112 -9.75 -15.03 -4.06
C TYR A 112 -8.70 -15.92 -4.74
N ALA A 113 -8.05 -16.81 -3.99
CA ALA A 113 -7.02 -17.71 -4.53
C ALA A 113 -7.61 -18.99 -5.09
N ASP A 114 -6.91 -19.58 -6.07
CA ASP A 114 -7.20 -20.92 -6.55
C ASP A 114 -7.00 -21.93 -5.40
N ALA A 115 -8.03 -22.71 -5.11
CA ALA A 115 -7.99 -23.71 -4.04
C ALA A 115 -6.92 -24.79 -4.24
N ALA A 116 -6.62 -25.13 -5.50
CA ALA A 116 -5.60 -26.11 -5.87
C ALA A 116 -4.20 -25.48 -5.97
N ALA A 117 -4.10 -24.16 -6.14
CA ALA A 117 -2.85 -23.40 -6.28
C ALA A 117 -2.90 -22.12 -5.44
N PRO A 118 -2.72 -22.19 -4.11
CA PRO A 118 -2.96 -21.06 -3.18
C PRO A 118 -2.11 -19.81 -3.44
N TYR A 119 -1.02 -19.95 -4.19
CA TYR A 119 -0.19 -18.80 -4.61
C TYR A 119 -0.77 -18.06 -5.83
N LYS A 120 -1.72 -18.65 -6.56
CA LYS A 120 -2.37 -18.05 -7.71
C LYS A 120 -3.69 -17.41 -7.30
N VAL A 121 -3.87 -16.15 -7.65
CA VAL A 121 -5.11 -15.42 -7.51
C VAL A 121 -5.65 -15.12 -8.91
N ASP A 122 -6.94 -15.37 -9.13
CA ASP A 122 -7.57 -15.17 -10.44
C ASP A 122 -8.12 -13.76 -10.62
N ARG A 123 -8.52 -13.10 -9.53
CA ARG A 123 -9.15 -11.76 -9.55
C ARG A 123 -8.67 -10.92 -8.39
N VAL A 124 -8.62 -9.61 -8.60
CA VAL A 124 -8.50 -8.63 -7.52
C VAL A 124 -9.86 -8.44 -6.83
N SER A 125 -9.83 -7.93 -5.61
CA SER A 125 -11.01 -7.76 -4.76
C SER A 125 -11.93 -6.61 -5.20
N GLY A 126 -11.40 -5.63 -5.92
CA GLY A 126 -12.11 -4.37 -6.25
C GLY A 126 -13.16 -4.52 -7.36
N THR A 127 -14.34 -3.95 -7.17
CA THR A 127 -15.43 -3.89 -8.16
C THR A 127 -15.07 -3.22 -9.48
N ARG A 128 -14.06 -2.33 -9.45
CA ARG A 128 -13.58 -1.57 -10.62
C ARG A 128 -12.76 -2.41 -11.59
N PHE A 129 -12.28 -3.59 -11.15
CA PHE A 129 -11.64 -4.58 -12.02
C PHE A 129 -12.66 -5.64 -12.40
N THR A 130 -13.22 -5.47 -13.59
CA THR A 130 -14.39 -6.23 -14.06
C THR A 130 -14.05 -7.61 -14.60
N GLU A 131 -12.77 -7.86 -14.91
CA GLU A 131 -12.26 -9.08 -15.56
C GLU A 131 -11.23 -9.81 -14.66
N PRO A 132 -10.99 -11.10 -14.90
CA PRO A 132 -9.89 -11.84 -14.30
C PRO A 132 -8.54 -11.22 -14.64
N LEU A 133 -7.50 -11.53 -13.86
CA LEU A 133 -6.13 -11.02 -14.08
C LEU A 133 -5.62 -11.33 -15.49
N LEU A 134 -5.93 -12.51 -16.04
CA LEU A 134 -5.57 -12.91 -17.41
C LEU A 134 -6.14 -11.94 -18.46
N ASN A 135 -7.31 -11.39 -18.22
CA ASN A 135 -8.08 -10.53 -19.13
C ASN A 135 -7.88 -9.02 -18.84
N THR A 136 -7.12 -8.67 -17.81
CA THR A 136 -6.91 -7.27 -17.39
C THR A 136 -5.66 -6.71 -18.08
N PRO A 137 -5.77 -5.60 -18.86
CA PRO A 137 -4.66 -5.01 -19.59
C PRO A 137 -3.75 -4.16 -18.67
N LYS A 138 -3.21 -4.77 -17.62
CA LYS A 138 -2.35 -4.13 -16.63
C LYS A 138 -1.57 -5.17 -15.84
N THR A 139 -0.32 -4.87 -15.49
CA THR A 139 0.45 -5.67 -14.53
C THR A 139 -0.10 -5.46 -13.12
N ILE A 140 -0.52 -6.54 -12.48
CA ILE A 140 -1.00 -6.56 -11.09
C ILE A 140 -0.38 -7.75 -10.38
N THR A 141 0.43 -7.49 -9.36
CA THR A 141 1.00 -8.52 -8.48
C THR A 141 0.04 -8.76 -7.33
N VAL A 142 -0.35 -9.99 -7.05
CA VAL A 142 -1.18 -10.32 -5.90
C VAL A 142 -0.43 -11.29 -4.99
N LEU A 143 -0.28 -10.91 -3.72
CA LEU A 143 0.27 -11.75 -2.67
C LEU A 143 -0.89 -12.26 -1.82
N SER A 144 -1.22 -13.54 -1.96
CA SER A 144 -2.19 -14.20 -1.09
C SER A 144 -1.65 -14.32 0.34
N LYS A 145 -2.51 -14.53 1.33
CA LYS A 145 -2.06 -14.72 2.72
C LYS A 145 -1.12 -15.91 2.87
N GLU A 146 -1.26 -16.95 2.04
CA GLU A 146 -0.37 -18.10 2.03
C GLU A 146 1.06 -17.70 1.62
N ILE A 147 1.20 -16.80 0.66
CA ILE A 147 2.49 -16.21 0.30
C ILE A 147 3.04 -15.36 1.45
N LEU A 148 2.19 -14.54 2.10
CA LEU A 148 2.59 -13.72 3.24
C LEU A 148 3.08 -14.57 4.43
N GLU A 149 2.37 -15.66 4.73
CA GLU A 149 2.73 -16.63 5.78
C GLU A 149 4.07 -17.32 5.44
N ASP A 150 4.26 -17.77 4.19
CA ASP A 150 5.50 -18.46 3.79
C ASP A 150 6.71 -17.53 3.74
N LYS A 151 6.50 -16.25 3.41
CA LYS A 151 7.52 -15.20 3.50
C LYS A 151 7.82 -14.73 4.93
N ASN A 152 7.06 -15.14 5.94
CA ASN A 152 7.07 -14.55 7.29
C ASN A 152 6.89 -13.02 7.27
N ALA A 153 6.11 -12.50 6.33
CA ALA A 153 5.87 -11.08 6.18
C ALA A 153 4.81 -10.60 7.18
N THR A 154 5.24 -9.99 8.28
CA THR A 154 4.34 -9.48 9.34
C THR A 154 3.86 -8.07 9.07
N SER A 155 4.48 -7.36 8.15
CA SER A 155 4.16 -5.98 7.79
C SER A 155 4.24 -5.74 6.28
N LEU A 156 3.65 -4.64 5.82
CA LEU A 156 3.77 -4.21 4.43
C LEU A 156 5.22 -3.87 4.05
N ARG A 157 6.07 -3.47 5.02
CA ARG A 157 7.51 -3.29 4.80
C ARG A 157 8.21 -4.61 4.44
N ASP A 158 7.85 -5.72 5.09
CA ASP A 158 8.43 -7.04 4.79
C ASP A 158 8.03 -7.51 3.40
N VAL A 159 6.80 -7.21 2.98
CA VAL A 159 6.33 -7.43 1.60
C VAL A 159 7.18 -6.64 0.61
N ALA A 160 7.41 -5.36 0.86
CA ALA A 160 8.21 -4.51 -0.01
C ALA A 160 9.67 -4.98 -0.14
N ARG A 161 10.30 -5.39 0.99
CA ARG A 161 11.68 -5.95 1.01
C ARG A 161 11.84 -7.17 0.12
N SER A 162 10.78 -7.89 -0.15
CA SER A 162 10.79 -9.17 -0.84
C SER A 162 9.93 -9.20 -2.10
N THR A 163 9.65 -8.05 -2.71
CA THR A 163 8.87 -7.93 -3.95
C THR A 163 9.66 -7.14 -4.99
N ALA A 164 9.91 -7.74 -6.15
CA ALA A 164 10.65 -7.08 -7.24
C ALA A 164 9.94 -5.81 -7.72
N GLY A 165 10.72 -4.78 -8.09
CA GLY A 165 10.22 -3.50 -8.58
C GLY A 165 9.67 -2.57 -7.50
N ILE A 166 9.80 -2.94 -6.21
CA ILE A 166 9.48 -2.10 -5.07
C ILE A 166 10.74 -1.84 -4.26
N THR A 167 10.96 -0.61 -3.87
CA THR A 167 12.02 -0.23 -2.93
C THR A 167 11.43 0.56 -1.77
N LEU A 168 12.10 0.53 -0.64
CA LEU A 168 11.70 1.28 0.55
C LEU A 168 12.34 2.67 0.56
N GLY A 169 11.64 3.61 1.17
CA GLY A 169 12.15 4.92 1.55
C GLY A 169 12.39 5.03 3.06
N THR A 170 12.75 6.23 3.50
CA THR A 170 13.08 6.54 4.91
C THR A 170 11.87 6.66 5.83
N GLY A 171 10.77 5.99 5.53
CA GLY A 171 9.50 6.17 6.21
C GLY A 171 8.73 7.39 5.72
N GLU A 172 7.50 7.52 6.12
CA GLU A 172 6.62 8.63 5.75
C GLU A 172 7.13 9.93 6.38
N GLY A 173 7.27 10.99 5.57
CA GLY A 173 7.80 12.26 6.02
C GLY A 173 9.29 12.25 6.41
N GLY A 174 10.05 11.20 6.08
CA GLY A 174 11.47 11.10 6.37
C GLY A 174 11.80 10.69 7.80
N ASN A 175 10.80 10.26 8.59
CA ASN A 175 11.01 9.72 9.92
C ASN A 175 11.45 8.24 9.89
N ALA A 176 11.83 7.68 11.04
CA ALA A 176 12.22 6.28 11.15
C ALA A 176 11.03 5.31 11.07
N PHE A 177 9.83 5.83 11.09
CA PHE A 177 8.60 5.06 11.17
C PHE A 177 7.66 5.36 10.01
N GLY A 178 6.73 4.43 9.78
CA GLY A 178 5.78 4.51 8.70
C GLY A 178 6.31 3.87 7.42
N ASP A 179 5.39 3.60 6.53
CA ASP A 179 5.67 2.97 5.26
C ASP A 179 5.94 4.04 4.19
N ARG A 180 6.96 3.81 3.41
CA ARG A 180 7.22 4.60 2.22
C ARG A 180 7.75 3.70 1.13
N PHE A 181 7.01 3.57 0.07
CA PHE A 181 7.33 2.69 -1.05
C PHE A 181 7.65 3.50 -2.29
N PHE A 182 8.54 2.95 -3.12
CA PHE A 182 8.71 3.36 -4.50
C PHE A 182 8.30 2.18 -5.37
N ILE A 183 7.31 2.37 -6.23
CA ILE A 183 6.84 1.37 -7.19
C ILE A 183 7.31 1.80 -8.57
N ARG A 184 8.03 0.92 -9.28
CA ARG A 184 8.64 1.26 -10.57
C ARG A 184 9.37 2.61 -10.54
N GLY A 185 10.02 2.93 -9.39
CA GLY A 185 10.83 4.13 -9.21
C GLY A 185 10.10 5.41 -8.81
N PHE A 186 8.79 5.42 -8.70
CA PHE A 186 8.02 6.58 -8.24
C PHE A 186 7.55 6.39 -6.80
N ASP A 187 7.58 7.49 -6.03
CA ASP A 187 7.11 7.51 -4.64
C ASP A 187 5.60 7.19 -4.58
N ALA A 188 5.24 6.19 -3.81
CA ALA A 188 3.89 5.69 -3.62
C ALA A 188 3.45 5.69 -2.14
N ARG A 189 4.07 6.55 -1.29
CA ARG A 189 3.75 6.63 0.15
C ARG A 189 2.28 6.91 0.43
N ASN A 190 1.63 7.70 -0.43
CA ASN A 190 0.23 8.08 -0.31
C ASN A 190 -0.69 7.22 -1.19
N ASP A 191 -0.16 6.20 -1.83
CA ASP A 191 -0.88 5.34 -2.77
C ASP A 191 -1.16 3.96 -2.15
N VAL A 192 -1.31 3.93 -0.82
CA VAL A 192 -1.77 2.77 -0.07
C VAL A 192 -3.27 2.88 0.15
N PHE A 193 -3.96 1.78 -0.09
CA PHE A 193 -5.39 1.63 0.05
C PHE A 193 -5.69 0.42 0.93
N ILE A 194 -6.80 0.49 1.63
CA ILE A 194 -7.37 -0.66 2.34
C ILE A 194 -8.80 -0.84 1.80
N ASP A 195 -9.13 -2.02 1.29
CA ASP A 195 -10.40 -2.34 0.63
C ASP A 195 -10.84 -1.31 -0.43
N GLY A 196 -9.86 -0.77 -1.18
CA GLY A 196 -10.09 0.20 -2.24
C GLY A 196 -10.33 1.64 -1.81
N ILE A 197 -10.24 1.95 -0.51
CA ILE A 197 -10.30 3.32 0.04
C ILE A 197 -8.89 3.74 0.47
N ARG A 198 -8.47 4.94 0.11
CA ARG A 198 -7.14 5.49 0.44
C ARG A 198 -6.91 5.53 1.95
N ASP A 199 -5.73 5.12 2.37
CA ASP A 199 -5.26 5.16 3.75
C ASP A 199 -4.08 6.14 3.90
N PRO A 200 -4.33 7.39 4.36
CA PRO A 200 -3.28 8.38 4.58
C PRO A 200 -2.61 8.25 5.96
N ALA A 201 -2.79 7.13 6.67
CA ALA A 201 -2.20 6.92 7.97
C ALA A 201 -0.68 6.84 7.91
N VAL A 202 0.01 7.49 8.86
CA VAL A 202 1.45 7.34 9.06
C VAL A 202 1.69 6.21 10.05
N SER A 203 1.80 4.98 9.54
CA SER A 203 1.97 3.76 10.33
C SER A 203 2.85 2.74 9.60
N ILE A 204 3.33 1.74 10.31
CA ILE A 204 3.74 0.46 9.73
C ILE A 204 2.48 -0.40 9.67
N ARG A 205 2.03 -0.75 8.46
CA ARG A 205 0.82 -1.52 8.27
C ARG A 205 1.09 -2.99 8.52
N GLU A 206 0.42 -3.49 9.54
CA GLU A 206 0.50 -4.88 10.02
C GLU A 206 -0.32 -5.81 9.11
N ASN A 207 0.08 -7.08 8.97
CA ASN A 207 -0.58 -8.03 8.06
C ASN A 207 -1.52 -9.02 8.73
N PHE A 208 -1.70 -9.01 10.07
CA PHE A 208 -2.53 -10.01 10.74
C PHE A 208 -3.99 -10.02 10.28
N PHE A 209 -4.51 -8.86 9.87
CA PHE A 209 -5.88 -8.67 9.38
C PHE A 209 -6.01 -8.77 7.85
N THR A 210 -4.93 -9.12 7.14
CA THR A 210 -4.86 -9.09 5.67
C THR A 210 -5.21 -10.44 5.06
N GLU A 211 -6.07 -10.46 4.05
CA GLU A 211 -6.41 -11.63 3.23
C GLU A 211 -5.48 -11.74 2.02
N GLN A 212 -5.20 -10.61 1.36
CA GLN A 212 -4.23 -10.48 0.26
C GLN A 212 -3.76 -9.04 0.11
N ILE A 213 -2.62 -8.86 -0.56
CA ILE A 213 -2.10 -7.56 -0.95
C ILE A 213 -2.06 -7.52 -2.47
N GLU A 214 -2.67 -6.48 -3.04
CA GLU A 214 -2.75 -6.24 -4.48
C GLU A 214 -1.87 -5.05 -4.83
N ILE A 215 -0.91 -5.23 -5.72
CA ILE A 215 0.01 -4.19 -6.15
C ILE A 215 -0.23 -3.88 -7.61
N LEU A 216 -0.89 -2.77 -7.87
CA LEU A 216 -1.10 -2.23 -9.20
C LEU A 216 0.17 -1.54 -9.67
N ARG A 217 0.67 -1.86 -10.85
CA ARG A 217 1.89 -1.26 -11.38
C ARG A 217 1.57 -0.23 -12.47
N GLY A 218 2.27 0.91 -12.41
CA GLY A 218 2.03 2.06 -13.30
C GLY A 218 0.78 2.87 -12.94
N PRO A 219 0.55 4.01 -13.58
CA PRO A 219 -0.55 4.93 -13.31
C PRO A 219 -1.90 4.24 -13.20
N ALA A 220 -2.67 4.62 -12.19
CA ALA A 220 -3.92 3.96 -11.84
C ALA A 220 -5.02 4.93 -11.37
N SER A 221 -4.93 6.25 -11.69
CA SER A 221 -5.88 7.24 -11.15
C SER A 221 -7.33 6.99 -11.54
N SER A 222 -7.60 6.43 -12.72
CA SER A 222 -8.96 6.05 -13.12
C SER A 222 -9.58 5.00 -12.19
N PHE A 223 -8.76 4.14 -11.58
CA PHE A 223 -9.18 3.11 -10.63
C PHE A 223 -9.05 3.56 -9.18
N ALA A 224 -7.95 4.26 -8.83
CA ALA A 224 -7.54 4.53 -7.45
C ALA A 224 -7.59 6.02 -7.06
N GLY A 225 -7.89 6.93 -7.99
CA GLY A 225 -7.90 8.38 -7.75
C GLY A 225 -6.50 9.00 -7.78
N ARG A 226 -6.38 10.20 -7.26
CA ARG A 226 -5.16 11.03 -7.28
C ARG A 226 -3.89 10.27 -6.92
N GLY A 227 -2.74 10.75 -7.34
CA GLY A 227 -1.44 10.10 -7.10
C GLY A 227 -1.17 8.96 -8.08
N THR A 228 -0.69 7.84 -7.57
CA THR A 228 -0.53 6.56 -8.28
C THR A 228 0.37 6.62 -9.53
N ALA A 229 1.44 7.45 -9.49
CA ALA A 229 2.39 7.56 -10.59
C ALA A 229 3.10 6.23 -10.91
N GLY A 230 3.63 5.58 -9.89
CA GLY A 230 4.29 4.27 -10.00
C GLY A 230 3.33 3.10 -9.86
N GLY A 231 2.17 3.34 -9.28
CA GLY A 231 1.18 2.33 -8.95
C GLY A 231 0.49 2.57 -7.63
N ALA A 232 -0.21 1.55 -7.13
CA ALA A 232 -0.92 1.57 -5.86
C ALA A 232 -0.81 0.22 -5.16
N ILE A 233 -0.88 0.22 -3.84
CA ILE A 233 -0.95 -0.98 -3.01
C ILE A 233 -2.32 -1.02 -2.36
N ASN A 234 -3.08 -2.09 -2.55
CA ASN A 234 -4.36 -2.30 -1.89
C ASN A 234 -4.26 -3.48 -0.92
N ILE A 235 -4.51 -3.23 0.35
CA ILE A 235 -4.63 -4.24 1.40
C ILE A 235 -6.09 -4.69 1.45
N VAL A 236 -6.33 -5.97 1.24
CA VAL A 236 -7.66 -6.56 1.35
C VAL A 236 -7.81 -7.14 2.75
N THR A 237 -8.79 -6.66 3.49
CA THR A 237 -9.03 -7.13 4.86
C THR A 237 -9.74 -8.46 4.87
N LYS A 238 -9.45 -9.27 5.90
CA LYS A 238 -10.18 -10.50 6.19
C LYS A 238 -11.66 -10.18 6.45
N GLN A 239 -12.55 -10.98 5.86
CA GLN A 239 -14.00 -10.86 5.98
C GLN A 239 -14.60 -12.09 6.65
N ALA A 240 -15.73 -11.93 7.35
CA ALA A 240 -16.49 -13.05 7.85
C ALA A 240 -17.07 -13.88 6.69
N THR A 241 -17.16 -15.20 6.87
CA THR A 241 -17.77 -16.10 5.89
C THR A 241 -18.90 -16.91 6.50
N THR A 242 -20.00 -17.05 5.77
CA THR A 242 -21.14 -17.90 6.14
C THR A 242 -20.99 -19.36 5.71
N GLU A 243 -19.86 -19.70 5.08
CA GLU A 243 -19.63 -21.04 4.52
C GLU A 243 -19.21 -22.07 5.59
N ARG A 244 -18.47 -21.64 6.64
CA ARG A 244 -17.89 -22.54 7.64
C ARG A 244 -17.40 -21.81 8.89
N ASN A 245 -17.37 -22.53 9.99
CA ASN A 245 -16.65 -22.15 11.20
C ASN A 245 -15.18 -22.55 11.08
N PHE A 246 -14.30 -21.75 11.64
CA PHE A 246 -12.91 -22.13 11.87
C PHE A 246 -12.30 -21.30 12.99
N THR A 247 -11.27 -21.86 13.61
CA THR A 247 -10.38 -21.19 14.54
C THR A 247 -8.95 -21.48 14.14
N LYS A 248 -8.15 -20.44 13.94
CA LYS A 248 -6.72 -20.54 13.70
C LYS A 248 -5.98 -19.78 14.79
N ALA A 249 -5.05 -20.44 15.48
CA ALA A 249 -4.15 -19.83 16.44
C ALA A 249 -2.71 -20.08 16.01
N GLU A 250 -1.88 -19.05 16.04
CA GLU A 250 -0.45 -19.17 15.74
C GLU A 250 0.36 -18.57 16.89
N THR A 251 1.42 -19.27 17.30
CA THR A 251 2.38 -18.80 18.29
C THR A 251 3.77 -18.92 17.71
N THR A 252 4.49 -17.82 17.67
CA THR A 252 5.86 -17.75 17.16
C THR A 252 6.81 -17.30 18.27
N PHE A 253 7.88 -18.09 18.45
CA PHE A 253 9.02 -17.73 19.27
C PHE A 253 10.25 -17.61 18.37
N GLY A 254 11.09 -16.61 18.64
CA GLY A 254 12.27 -16.41 17.83
C GLY A 254 13.44 -15.85 18.62
N THR A 255 14.58 -15.81 17.95
CA THR A 255 15.72 -15.00 18.36
C THR A 255 15.28 -13.55 18.53
N ASP A 256 16.11 -12.72 19.16
CA ASP A 256 15.78 -11.32 19.44
C ASP A 256 14.51 -11.15 20.31
N ALA A 257 14.33 -12.06 21.23
CA ALA A 257 13.22 -12.12 22.18
C ALA A 257 11.82 -12.10 21.53
N THR A 258 11.71 -12.48 20.26
CA THR A 258 10.43 -12.48 19.52
C THR A 258 9.43 -13.43 20.16
N LYS A 259 8.28 -12.88 20.52
CA LYS A 259 7.07 -13.59 20.95
C LYS A 259 5.91 -12.99 20.19
N ARG A 260 5.27 -13.76 19.33
CA ARG A 260 4.12 -13.31 18.54
C ARG A 260 2.99 -14.34 18.64
N VAL A 261 1.80 -13.87 18.93
CA VAL A 261 0.58 -14.70 18.96
C VAL A 261 -0.46 -14.03 18.07
N THR A 262 -1.10 -14.83 17.23
CA THR A 262 -2.27 -14.40 16.44
C THR A 262 -3.41 -15.40 16.63
N LEU A 263 -4.63 -14.88 16.63
CA LEU A 263 -5.86 -15.64 16.70
C LEU A 263 -6.80 -15.16 15.59
N ASP A 264 -7.42 -16.09 14.87
CA ASP A 264 -8.39 -15.81 13.79
C ASP A 264 -9.57 -16.79 13.94
N VAL A 265 -10.75 -16.27 14.26
CA VAL A 265 -11.95 -17.04 14.55
C VAL A 265 -13.08 -16.57 13.66
N ASN A 266 -13.64 -17.46 12.85
CA ASN A 266 -14.86 -17.22 12.09
C ASN A 266 -16.00 -18.08 12.64
N GLN A 267 -17.09 -17.44 13.01
CA GLN A 267 -18.28 -18.08 13.54
C GLN A 267 -19.50 -17.79 12.66
N VAL A 268 -20.09 -18.84 12.12
CA VAL A 268 -21.38 -18.78 11.43
C VAL A 268 -22.48 -18.78 12.50
N ILE A 269 -23.24 -17.69 12.55
CA ILE A 269 -24.35 -17.53 13.50
C ILE A 269 -25.66 -18.09 12.87
N SER A 270 -25.84 -17.86 11.57
CA SER A 270 -26.93 -18.38 10.77
C SER A 270 -26.50 -18.52 9.31
N PRO A 271 -27.30 -19.12 8.42
CA PRO A 271 -26.99 -19.17 6.99
C PRO A 271 -26.77 -17.79 6.34
N THR A 272 -27.30 -16.75 6.97
CA THR A 272 -27.23 -15.37 6.47
C THR A 272 -26.32 -14.45 7.28
N LEU A 273 -25.80 -14.90 8.41
CA LEU A 273 -25.02 -14.08 9.34
C LEU A 273 -23.77 -14.81 9.83
N ALA A 274 -22.61 -14.18 9.68
CA ALA A 274 -21.38 -14.64 10.27
C ALA A 274 -20.59 -13.48 10.88
N VAL A 275 -19.74 -13.81 11.84
CA VAL A 275 -18.81 -12.89 12.49
C VAL A 275 -17.39 -13.47 12.41
N ARG A 276 -16.37 -12.59 12.35
CA ARG A 276 -14.96 -12.99 12.41
C ARG A 276 -14.21 -12.05 13.34
N PHE A 277 -13.31 -12.61 14.14
CA PHE A 277 -12.46 -11.89 15.06
C PHE A 277 -11.01 -12.32 14.84
N ASP A 278 -10.14 -11.35 14.67
CA ASP A 278 -8.69 -11.56 14.70
C ASP A 278 -8.07 -10.78 15.85
N ALA A 279 -7.01 -11.32 16.42
CA ALA A 279 -6.21 -10.68 17.45
C ALA A 279 -4.72 -10.89 17.19
N LEU A 280 -3.92 -9.92 17.58
CA LEU A 280 -2.46 -9.91 17.51
C LEU A 280 -1.88 -9.44 18.84
N TYR A 281 -0.84 -10.13 19.29
CA TYR A 281 0.10 -9.65 20.29
C TYR A 281 1.52 -9.96 19.85
N GLN A 282 2.44 -9.01 19.96
CA GLN A 282 3.86 -9.17 19.68
C GLN A 282 4.69 -8.38 20.69
N ASP A 283 5.70 -9.05 21.26
CA ASP A 283 6.81 -8.49 22.05
C ASP A 283 8.10 -8.96 21.38
N ALA A 284 8.87 -8.04 20.77
CA ALA A 284 10.01 -8.40 19.96
C ALA A 284 11.08 -7.30 19.97
N ARG A 285 12.30 -7.70 19.60
CA ARG A 285 13.37 -6.80 19.22
C ARG A 285 13.68 -6.94 17.73
N VAL A 286 14.28 -5.91 17.15
CA VAL A 286 14.76 -5.97 15.78
C VAL A 286 16.08 -6.71 15.70
N ALA A 287 16.14 -7.80 14.92
CA ALA A 287 17.35 -8.63 14.77
C ALA A 287 18.57 -7.80 14.35
N GLY A 288 19.66 -7.95 15.08
CA GLY A 288 20.91 -7.24 14.81
C GLY A 288 20.88 -5.74 15.13
N ARG A 289 19.99 -5.27 16.03
CA ARG A 289 19.96 -3.87 16.49
C ARG A 289 19.85 -3.81 18.00
N ASN A 290 20.78 -3.10 18.67
CA ASN A 290 20.72 -2.91 20.12
C ASN A 290 19.55 -1.99 20.49
N TYR A 291 18.85 -2.31 21.56
CA TYR A 291 17.75 -1.53 22.17
C TYR A 291 16.46 -1.41 21.31
N VAL A 292 16.51 -1.64 20.02
CA VAL A 292 15.36 -1.42 19.13
C VAL A 292 14.29 -2.49 19.37
N THR A 293 13.13 -2.04 19.85
CA THR A 293 11.96 -2.89 20.10
C THR A 293 10.90 -2.70 19.02
N ASP A 294 10.03 -3.71 18.87
CA ASP A 294 8.95 -3.74 17.90
C ASP A 294 7.73 -4.45 18.53
N ASP A 295 7.06 -3.75 19.45
CA ASP A 295 5.93 -4.26 20.19
C ASP A 295 4.64 -3.88 19.49
N ARG A 296 3.75 -4.84 19.32
CA ARG A 296 2.51 -4.64 18.58
C ARG A 296 1.36 -5.37 19.22
N TRP A 297 0.18 -4.77 19.24
CA TRP A 297 -1.04 -5.47 19.49
C TRP A 297 -2.16 -4.91 18.61
N GLY A 298 -3.18 -5.71 18.35
CA GLY A 298 -4.28 -5.29 17.51
C GLY A 298 -5.40 -6.29 17.47
N GLY A 299 -6.49 -5.87 16.86
CA GLY A 299 -7.67 -6.70 16.66
C GLY A 299 -8.46 -6.29 15.43
N LEU A 300 -9.16 -7.26 14.86
CA LEU A 300 -10.17 -7.06 13.83
C LEU A 300 -11.48 -7.69 14.31
N ALA A 301 -12.59 -6.98 14.12
CA ALA A 301 -13.94 -7.53 14.20
C ALA A 301 -14.63 -7.32 12.85
N ALA A 302 -15.17 -8.39 12.28
CA ALA A 302 -15.87 -8.34 11.00
C ALA A 302 -17.19 -9.06 11.06
N VAL A 303 -18.18 -8.54 10.31
CA VAL A 303 -19.52 -9.11 10.18
C VAL A 303 -19.86 -9.21 8.71
N LYS A 304 -20.47 -10.32 8.31
CA LYS A 304 -21.13 -10.51 7.02
C LYS A 304 -22.60 -10.86 7.27
N TRP A 305 -23.48 -10.08 6.67
CA TRP A 305 -24.92 -10.28 6.75
C TRP A 305 -25.57 -10.22 5.37
N THR A 306 -26.28 -11.28 5.01
CA THR A 306 -26.96 -11.43 3.72
C THR A 306 -28.45 -11.67 3.98
N PRO A 307 -29.24 -10.61 4.36
CA PRO A 307 -30.64 -10.74 4.74
C PRO A 307 -31.50 -11.31 3.61
N THR A 308 -31.11 -11.08 2.38
CA THR A 308 -31.70 -11.64 1.16
C THR A 308 -30.60 -11.96 0.16
N ASP A 309 -30.93 -12.71 -0.89
CA ASP A 309 -29.99 -13.01 -1.99
C ASP A 309 -29.54 -11.73 -2.73
N ALA A 310 -30.36 -10.67 -2.69
CA ALA A 310 -30.10 -9.40 -3.35
C ALA A 310 -29.26 -8.42 -2.49
N ILE A 311 -29.17 -8.62 -1.17
CA ILE A 311 -28.53 -7.68 -0.26
C ILE A 311 -27.42 -8.37 0.52
N LYS A 312 -26.22 -7.80 0.43
CA LYS A 312 -25.05 -8.21 1.22
C LYS A 312 -24.47 -7.00 1.94
N VAL A 313 -24.31 -7.10 3.24
CA VAL A 313 -23.67 -6.11 4.09
C VAL A 313 -22.46 -6.74 4.73
N THR A 314 -21.30 -6.10 4.59
CA THR A 314 -20.09 -6.43 5.36
C THR A 314 -19.65 -5.22 6.16
N ALA A 315 -19.26 -5.44 7.38
CA ALA A 315 -18.70 -4.39 8.22
C ALA A 315 -17.43 -4.93 8.89
N ASN A 316 -16.42 -4.09 9.00
CA ASN A 316 -15.23 -4.39 9.78
C ASN A 316 -14.79 -3.20 10.61
N TYR A 317 -14.11 -3.49 11.71
CA TYR A 317 -13.36 -2.55 12.52
C TYR A 317 -12.00 -3.15 12.81
N VAL A 318 -10.95 -2.37 12.62
CA VAL A 318 -9.56 -2.76 12.88
C VAL A 318 -8.94 -1.75 13.83
N HIS A 319 -8.25 -2.26 14.85
CA HIS A 319 -7.37 -1.51 15.75
C HIS A 319 -5.96 -2.05 15.69
N THR A 320 -4.96 -1.17 15.61
CA THR A 320 -3.55 -1.50 15.77
C THR A 320 -2.85 -0.49 16.68
N ASP A 321 -2.01 -0.97 17.57
CA ASP A 321 -1.15 -0.18 18.45
C ASP A 321 0.29 -0.72 18.35
N LEU A 322 1.21 0.10 17.88
CA LEU A 322 2.59 -0.23 17.65
C LEU A 322 3.46 0.67 18.53
N ASN A 323 4.36 0.06 19.30
CA ASN A 323 5.26 0.75 20.20
C ASN A 323 6.69 0.27 19.93
N GLY A 324 7.66 1.16 20.12
CA GLY A 324 9.06 0.81 19.95
C GLY A 324 10.01 1.97 20.19
N LEU A 325 11.28 1.71 19.97
CA LEU A 325 12.28 2.75 19.85
C LEU A 325 12.53 3.06 18.38
N PRO A 326 12.46 4.33 17.95
CA PRO A 326 12.72 4.71 16.56
C PRO A 326 14.20 4.53 16.23
N ASP A 327 14.47 3.79 15.14
CA ASP A 327 15.83 3.56 14.67
C ASP A 327 16.09 4.27 13.34
N PHE A 328 16.89 5.32 13.36
CA PHE A 328 17.32 6.02 12.15
C PHE A 328 18.56 5.36 11.50
N GLY A 329 18.94 4.14 11.95
CA GLY A 329 20.02 3.37 11.38
C GLY A 329 21.40 3.92 11.71
N VAL A 330 22.29 4.00 10.71
CA VAL A 330 23.68 4.42 10.89
C VAL A 330 24.03 5.60 9.99
N PRO A 331 25.03 6.41 10.37
CA PRO A 331 25.49 7.52 9.55
C PRO A 331 26.15 7.01 8.26
N TYR A 332 26.08 7.83 7.22
CA TYR A 332 26.73 7.59 5.93
C TYR A 332 27.97 8.46 5.78
N ASN A 333 29.10 7.83 5.48
CA ASN A 333 30.34 8.54 5.23
C ASN A 333 30.40 8.99 3.76
N ARG A 334 30.17 10.27 3.52
CA ARG A 334 30.15 10.86 2.17
C ARG A 334 31.52 10.87 1.48
N ALA A 335 32.60 11.02 2.24
CA ALA A 335 33.95 11.05 1.68
C ALA A 335 34.35 9.67 1.14
N LEU A 336 33.99 8.62 1.86
CA LEU A 336 34.22 7.23 1.46
C LEU A 336 33.09 6.64 0.62
N ARG A 337 31.96 7.37 0.48
CA ARG A 337 30.74 6.94 -0.25
C ARG A 337 30.21 5.58 0.22
N ALA A 338 30.21 5.36 1.53
CA ALA A 338 29.83 4.10 2.13
C ALA A 338 29.06 4.32 3.45
N PRO A 339 28.10 3.43 3.77
CA PRO A 339 27.55 3.32 5.11
C PRO A 339 28.67 3.08 6.14
N SER A 340 28.53 3.64 7.34
CA SER A 340 29.56 3.46 8.37
C SER A 340 29.76 2.01 8.80
N THR A 341 28.76 1.15 8.62
CA THR A 341 28.86 -0.30 8.84
C THR A 341 29.78 -1.01 7.87
N ASP A 342 29.98 -0.48 6.67
CA ASP A 342 30.91 -1.04 5.68
C ASP A 342 32.36 -0.56 5.96
N ILE A 343 32.56 0.29 6.96
CA ILE A 343 33.86 0.84 7.34
C ILE A 343 34.34 0.22 8.65
N ASN A 344 33.69 0.54 9.78
CA ASN A 344 34.11 0.06 11.09
C ASN A 344 33.03 0.10 12.18
N VAL A 345 31.80 0.53 11.87
CA VAL A 345 30.71 0.59 12.85
C VAL A 345 29.98 -0.75 12.89
N PRO A 346 29.87 -1.41 14.04
CA PRO A 346 29.05 -2.62 14.18
C PRO A 346 27.58 -2.33 13.80
N ARG A 347 26.93 -3.29 13.13
CA ARG A 347 25.52 -3.16 12.71
C ARG A 347 24.57 -2.92 13.88
N GLU A 348 24.92 -3.41 15.06
CA GLU A 348 24.13 -3.33 16.28
C GLU A 348 24.13 -1.94 16.88
N THR A 349 25.04 -1.03 16.45
CA THR A 349 25.19 0.30 17.02
C THR A 349 23.91 1.12 16.85
N TYR A 350 23.32 1.51 17.97
CA TYR A 350 22.14 2.36 18.05
C TYR A 350 22.56 3.79 18.40
N TYR A 351 22.00 4.79 17.72
CA TYR A 351 22.37 6.20 17.94
C TYR A 351 21.30 7.02 18.67
N GLY A 352 20.23 6.40 19.13
CA GLY A 352 19.20 7.04 19.93
C GLY A 352 19.48 7.02 21.43
N PHE A 353 18.60 7.67 22.18
CA PHE A 353 18.63 7.73 23.64
C PHE A 353 17.45 6.93 24.22
N VAL A 354 17.74 5.79 24.84
CA VAL A 354 16.74 4.86 25.38
C VAL A 354 15.81 5.52 26.41
N ASN A 355 16.34 6.45 27.22
CA ASN A 355 15.58 7.10 28.28
C ASN A 355 14.76 8.33 27.81
N ARG A 356 14.89 8.73 26.52
CA ARG A 356 14.16 9.88 25.95
C ARG A 356 13.34 9.50 24.73
N ASP A 357 13.93 8.72 23.81
CA ASP A 357 13.34 8.41 22.50
C ASP A 357 12.24 7.36 22.66
N PHE A 358 11.18 7.54 21.94
CA PHE A 358 10.07 6.60 21.86
C PHE A 358 9.31 6.76 20.56
N GLN A 359 8.53 5.75 20.21
CA GLN A 359 7.70 5.74 19.03
C GLN A 359 6.41 4.98 19.30
N LYS A 360 5.29 5.62 19.05
CA LYS A 360 3.95 5.06 19.20
C LYS A 360 3.12 5.39 17.98
N ALA A 361 2.44 4.38 17.45
CA ALA A 361 1.47 4.59 16.38
C ALA A 361 0.21 3.79 16.66
N LYS A 362 -0.93 4.47 16.60
CA LYS A 362 -2.25 3.86 16.73
C LYS A 362 -3.03 4.10 15.46
N GLN A 363 -3.73 3.08 15.01
CA GLN A 363 -4.63 3.20 13.87
C GLN A 363 -5.93 2.48 14.16
N ASP A 364 -7.02 3.21 13.97
CA ASP A 364 -8.39 2.74 14.07
C ASP A 364 -9.11 3.01 12.76
N PHE A 365 -9.75 2.01 12.19
CA PHE A 365 -10.66 2.24 11.06
C PHE A 365 -11.84 1.27 11.08
N GLY A 366 -12.99 1.80 10.70
CA GLY A 366 -14.20 1.03 10.49
C GLY A 366 -14.73 1.22 9.08
N THR A 367 -15.11 0.14 8.41
CA THR A 367 -15.67 0.17 7.05
C THR A 367 -16.98 -0.61 7.02
N ILE A 368 -17.99 -0.03 6.39
CA ILE A 368 -19.23 -0.70 6.07
C ILE A 368 -19.35 -0.74 4.54
N THR A 369 -19.55 -1.92 3.99
CA THR A 369 -19.83 -2.12 2.57
C THR A 369 -21.21 -2.74 2.41
N THR A 370 -22.07 -2.08 1.66
CA THR A 370 -23.40 -2.55 1.28
C THR A 370 -23.43 -2.80 -0.21
N GLU A 371 -23.82 -4.01 -0.61
CA GLU A 371 -23.99 -4.44 -2.00
C GLU A 371 -25.45 -4.84 -2.20
N VAL A 372 -26.10 -4.24 -3.19
CA VAL A 372 -27.52 -4.46 -3.51
C VAL A 372 -27.66 -4.80 -4.98
N GLN A 373 -28.12 -5.99 -5.29
CA GLN A 373 -28.50 -6.38 -6.64
C GLN A 373 -29.92 -5.88 -6.92
N VAL A 374 -30.01 -4.69 -7.52
CA VAL A 374 -31.28 -4.01 -7.79
C VAL A 374 -32.03 -4.70 -8.94
N ALA A 375 -31.29 -5.18 -9.92
CA ALA A 375 -31.78 -5.93 -11.07
C ALA A 375 -30.70 -6.91 -11.55
N PRO A 376 -31.02 -7.91 -12.37
CA PRO A 376 -30.02 -8.83 -12.92
C PRO A 376 -28.84 -8.14 -13.64
N PHE A 377 -29.10 -6.94 -14.19
CA PHE A 377 -28.12 -6.14 -14.91
C PHE A 377 -27.52 -5.00 -14.07
N LEU A 378 -27.98 -4.76 -12.82
CA LEU A 378 -27.55 -3.63 -12.00
C LEU A 378 -27.26 -4.04 -10.54
N THR A 379 -26.01 -3.84 -10.12
CA THR A 379 -25.57 -3.96 -8.73
C THR A 379 -25.09 -2.60 -8.22
N LEU A 380 -25.58 -2.17 -7.08
CA LEU A 380 -25.12 -0.99 -6.38
C LEU A 380 -24.22 -1.43 -5.22
N THR A 381 -23.05 -0.81 -5.12
CA THR A 381 -22.11 -1.04 -4.00
C THR A 381 -21.77 0.28 -3.35
N ASN A 382 -21.98 0.41 -2.05
CA ASN A 382 -21.55 1.57 -1.27
C ASN A 382 -20.56 1.14 -0.20
N ARG A 383 -19.44 1.86 -0.07
CA ARG A 383 -18.44 1.71 1.00
C ARG A 383 -18.29 3.01 1.75
N SER A 384 -18.47 2.96 3.06
CA SER A 384 -18.28 4.09 3.96
C SER A 384 -17.20 3.73 4.98
N ARG A 385 -16.22 4.61 5.17
CA ARG A 385 -15.14 4.46 6.12
C ARG A 385 -15.00 5.66 7.03
N ALA A 386 -14.78 5.39 8.32
CA ALA A 386 -14.22 6.33 9.28
C ALA A 386 -12.91 5.77 9.80
N ALA A 387 -11.85 6.59 9.82
CA ALA A 387 -10.55 6.18 10.33
C ALA A 387 -9.88 7.29 11.14
N ARG A 388 -9.08 6.90 12.12
CA ARG A 388 -8.21 7.76 12.90
C ARG A 388 -6.84 7.10 13.08
N SER A 389 -5.77 7.86 12.83
CA SER A 389 -4.43 7.43 13.17
C SER A 389 -3.71 8.47 14.01
N VAL A 390 -2.87 8.00 14.92
CA VAL A 390 -2.02 8.83 15.79
C VAL A 390 -0.61 8.33 15.67
N LEU A 391 0.32 9.22 15.31
CA LEU A 391 1.76 8.99 15.38
C LEU A 391 2.34 9.93 16.44
N ASP A 392 3.09 9.36 17.38
CA ASP A 392 3.75 10.11 18.44
C ASP A 392 5.18 9.58 18.61
N TYR A 393 6.21 10.41 18.34
CA TYR A 393 7.58 9.98 18.49
C TYR A 393 8.55 11.12 18.83
N ILE A 394 9.60 10.75 19.55
CA ILE A 394 10.87 11.45 19.65
C ILE A 394 11.96 10.48 19.23
N GLY A 395 12.86 10.88 18.35
CA GLY A 395 13.96 10.06 17.89
C GLY A 395 15.21 10.86 17.59
N THR A 396 16.32 10.16 17.43
CA THR A 396 17.64 10.74 17.21
C THR A 396 18.26 10.15 15.96
N LEU A 397 18.62 11.01 15.02
CA LEU A 397 19.28 10.64 13.78
C LEU A 397 20.79 10.93 13.82
N PRO A 398 21.64 10.01 13.31
CA PRO A 398 23.07 10.22 13.19
C PRO A 398 23.42 10.90 11.86
N SER A 399 24.46 11.73 11.87
CA SER A 399 24.94 12.38 10.64
C SER A 399 26.42 12.76 10.74
N ASN A 400 27.03 13.10 9.60
CA ASN A 400 28.40 13.62 9.52
C ASN A 400 29.42 12.82 10.36
N PRO A 401 29.64 11.53 10.09
CA PRO A 401 30.61 10.74 10.84
C PRO A 401 32.03 11.19 10.52
N THR A 402 32.85 11.26 11.55
CA THR A 402 34.33 11.36 11.46
C THR A 402 34.96 9.99 11.76
N ALA A 403 36.25 9.89 11.93
CA ALA A 403 36.91 8.67 12.35
C ALA A 403 36.48 8.20 13.77
N THR A 404 36.13 9.15 14.66
CA THR A 404 35.87 8.88 16.09
C THR A 404 34.53 9.39 16.58
N THR A 405 33.88 10.30 15.88
CA THR A 405 32.68 11.00 16.35
C THR A 405 31.55 11.00 15.29
N VAL A 406 30.36 11.29 15.75
CA VAL A 406 29.16 11.45 14.92
C VAL A 406 28.29 12.58 15.47
N ASN A 407 27.65 13.33 14.58
CA ASN A 407 26.68 14.34 14.96
C ASN A 407 25.31 13.70 15.15
N LEU A 408 24.60 14.11 16.20
CA LEU A 408 23.23 13.70 16.46
C LEU A 408 22.27 14.88 16.29
N ALA A 409 21.12 14.62 15.70
CA ALA A 409 20.03 15.57 15.62
C ALA A 409 18.72 14.94 16.09
N SER A 410 17.98 15.65 16.94
CA SER A 410 16.70 15.18 17.44
C SER A 410 15.60 15.47 16.43
N GLN A 411 14.69 14.52 16.25
CA GLN A 411 13.46 14.68 15.50
C GLN A 411 12.25 14.27 16.33
N SER A 412 11.12 14.91 16.09
CA SER A 412 9.90 14.56 16.79
C SER A 412 8.68 14.88 15.96
N ARG A 413 7.59 14.17 16.25
CA ARG A 413 6.27 14.46 15.69
C ARG A 413 5.19 13.94 16.62
N TYR A 414 4.13 14.73 16.72
CA TYR A 414 2.83 14.26 17.16
C TYR A 414 1.82 14.58 16.05
N GLN A 415 1.24 13.57 15.45
CA GLN A 415 0.32 13.74 14.33
C GLN A 415 -0.94 12.94 14.55
N VAL A 416 -2.09 13.60 14.33
CA VAL A 416 -3.40 12.95 14.29
C VAL A 416 -3.97 13.13 12.90
N THR A 417 -4.42 12.03 12.30
CA THR A 417 -5.07 12.05 11.00
C THR A 417 -6.45 11.42 11.13
N ASP A 418 -7.50 12.17 10.84
CA ASP A 418 -8.88 11.72 10.78
C ASP A 418 -9.34 11.64 9.31
N VAL A 419 -10.03 10.56 8.95
CA VAL A 419 -10.53 10.32 7.59
C VAL A 419 -12.01 9.94 7.63
N LEU A 420 -12.79 10.57 6.77
CA LEU A 420 -14.13 10.12 6.41
C LEU A 420 -14.17 9.94 4.89
N ALA A 421 -14.60 8.78 4.44
CA ALA A 421 -14.68 8.47 3.01
C ALA A 421 -15.95 7.69 2.68
N ASN A 422 -16.53 7.99 1.53
CA ASN A 422 -17.64 7.24 0.93
C ASN A 422 -17.38 7.02 -0.54
N VAL A 423 -17.56 5.79 -0.99
CA VAL A 423 -17.42 5.37 -2.39
C VAL A 423 -18.68 4.62 -2.78
N SER A 424 -19.33 5.07 -3.86
CA SER A 424 -20.53 4.46 -4.42
C SER A 424 -20.28 4.03 -5.85
N ASP A 425 -20.52 2.78 -6.16
CA ASP A 425 -20.37 2.15 -7.49
C ASP A 425 -21.73 1.62 -7.96
N ALA A 426 -22.11 1.91 -9.20
CA ALA A 426 -23.19 1.23 -9.93
C ALA A 426 -22.56 0.39 -11.03
N THR A 427 -22.69 -0.93 -10.91
CA THR A 427 -22.17 -1.89 -11.89
C THR A 427 -23.29 -2.36 -12.77
N PHE A 428 -23.18 -2.09 -14.08
CA PHE A 428 -24.11 -2.53 -15.11
C PHE A 428 -23.51 -3.68 -15.91
N LYS A 429 -24.30 -4.72 -16.16
CA LYS A 429 -23.94 -5.85 -17.02
C LYS A 429 -25.02 -6.03 -18.07
N PHE A 430 -24.65 -5.95 -19.34
CA PHE A 430 -25.56 -6.10 -20.46
C PHE A 430 -24.83 -6.62 -21.69
N ASP A 431 -25.58 -7.16 -22.67
CA ASP A 431 -25.00 -7.68 -23.89
C ASP A 431 -25.51 -6.87 -25.09
N THR A 432 -24.61 -6.56 -26.04
CA THR A 432 -24.97 -6.03 -27.36
C THR A 432 -24.52 -7.00 -28.43
N GLY A 433 -25.42 -7.93 -28.78
CA GLY A 433 -25.11 -9.02 -29.69
C GLY A 433 -24.02 -9.95 -29.15
N PRO A 434 -22.84 -10.05 -29.79
CA PRO A 434 -21.74 -10.92 -29.30
C PRO A 434 -20.88 -10.29 -28.21
N VAL A 435 -21.12 -9.05 -27.82
CA VAL A 435 -20.31 -8.29 -26.90
C VAL A 435 -20.94 -8.26 -25.52
N LYS A 436 -20.20 -8.68 -24.50
CA LYS A 436 -20.58 -8.52 -23.09
C LYS A 436 -19.98 -7.24 -22.54
N HIS A 437 -20.83 -6.38 -21.99
CA HIS A 437 -20.43 -5.13 -21.37
C HIS A 437 -20.51 -5.25 -19.85
N THR A 438 -19.47 -4.78 -19.18
CA THR A 438 -19.48 -4.51 -17.74
C THR A 438 -19.06 -3.07 -17.56
N MET A 439 -19.98 -2.23 -17.13
CA MET A 439 -19.75 -0.80 -16.91
C MET A 439 -19.89 -0.50 -15.43
N VAL A 440 -18.93 0.28 -14.87
CA VAL A 440 -18.95 0.76 -13.49
C VAL A 440 -18.96 2.28 -13.52
N ALA A 441 -20.07 2.88 -13.08
CA ALA A 441 -20.18 4.31 -12.82
C ALA A 441 -20.11 4.55 -11.32
N GLY A 442 -19.29 5.51 -10.90
CA GLY A 442 -19.10 5.72 -9.47
C GLY A 442 -18.83 7.16 -9.07
N ALA A 443 -19.00 7.40 -7.77
CA ALA A 443 -18.68 8.65 -7.10
C ALA A 443 -17.93 8.39 -5.79
N GLU A 444 -17.04 9.31 -5.44
CA GLU A 444 -16.23 9.26 -4.23
C GLU A 444 -16.23 10.61 -3.54
N PHE A 445 -16.39 10.58 -2.21
CA PHE A 445 -16.21 11.72 -1.32
C PHE A 445 -15.23 11.32 -0.23
N SER A 446 -14.18 12.11 -0.01
CA SER A 446 -13.30 11.92 1.13
C SER A 446 -12.91 13.24 1.76
N GLN A 447 -12.81 13.24 3.09
CA GLN A 447 -12.27 14.32 3.88
C GLN A 447 -11.17 13.78 4.77
N GLU A 448 -9.99 14.39 4.68
CA GLU A 448 -8.84 14.10 5.52
C GLU A 448 -8.53 15.34 6.38
N LYS A 449 -8.35 15.16 7.68
CA LYS A 449 -7.95 16.21 8.61
C LYS A 449 -6.67 15.78 9.29
N VAL A 450 -5.61 16.56 9.16
CA VAL A 450 -4.30 16.28 9.76
C VAL A 450 -3.94 17.41 10.72
N MET A 451 -3.71 17.07 11.97
CA MET A 451 -3.10 17.94 12.97
C MET A 451 -1.69 17.44 13.24
N ARG A 452 -0.69 18.30 13.09
CA ARG A 452 0.73 17.97 13.27
C ARG A 452 1.40 18.96 14.20
N ASP A 453 2.05 18.44 15.23
CA ASP A 453 2.82 19.19 16.22
C ASP A 453 4.22 18.56 16.39
N THR A 454 5.10 19.20 17.14
CA THR A 454 6.44 18.75 17.46
C THR A 454 6.69 18.83 18.98
N TYR A 455 7.84 18.36 19.42
CA TYR A 455 8.30 18.49 20.79
C TYR A 455 9.35 19.57 20.92
N ALA A 456 9.33 20.32 22.04
CA ALA A 456 10.32 21.30 22.46
C ALA A 456 11.24 20.71 23.54
N GLY A 457 12.39 21.35 23.78
CA GLY A 457 13.33 20.95 24.84
C GLY A 457 14.15 19.67 24.54
N LEU A 458 14.22 19.23 23.29
CA LEU A 458 14.82 17.96 22.90
C LEU A 458 16.34 17.86 23.15
N THR A 459 17.04 18.99 23.26
CA THR A 459 18.49 19.05 23.45
C THR A 459 18.90 19.63 24.82
N ALA A 460 17.91 19.96 25.66
CA ALA A 460 18.16 20.70 26.91
C ALA A 460 19.16 20.01 27.88
N GLU A 461 19.21 18.68 27.89
CA GLU A 461 20.10 17.90 28.75
C GLU A 461 21.29 17.28 28.00
N LEU A 462 21.59 17.75 26.80
CA LEU A 462 22.69 17.26 25.97
C LEU A 462 23.89 18.24 25.93
N PHE A 463 23.95 19.22 26.87
CA PHE A 463 24.99 20.25 26.90
C PHE A 463 26.41 19.68 27.00
N GLY A 464 26.59 18.54 27.69
CA GLY A 464 27.90 17.88 27.79
C GLY A 464 28.45 17.36 26.46
N PHE A 465 27.60 17.23 25.45
CA PHE A 465 27.93 16.77 24.09
C PHE A 465 27.88 17.91 23.07
N GLN A 466 27.55 19.13 23.49
CA GLN A 466 27.40 20.25 22.56
C GLN A 466 28.75 20.76 22.07
N GLN A 467 28.92 20.81 20.75
CA GLN A 467 30.07 21.45 20.09
C GLN A 467 29.50 22.42 19.03
N GLY A 468 29.58 23.72 19.34
CA GLY A 468 28.90 24.74 18.55
C GLY A 468 27.37 24.51 18.51
N ASN A 469 26.80 24.37 17.34
CA ASN A 469 25.37 24.12 17.16
C ASN A 469 25.00 22.61 17.03
N SER A 470 25.98 21.72 17.21
CA SER A 470 25.82 20.27 17.02
C SER A 470 25.97 19.52 18.34
N ILE A 471 25.22 18.43 18.50
CA ILE A 471 25.46 17.41 19.52
C ILE A 471 26.42 16.40 18.92
N VAL A 472 27.59 16.22 19.51
CA VAL A 472 28.66 15.36 19.00
C VAL A 472 28.97 14.28 20.03
N VAL A 473 28.92 13.02 19.59
CA VAL A 473 29.13 11.85 20.46
C VAL A 473 30.16 10.90 19.84
N PRO A 474 30.75 9.97 20.63
CA PRO A 474 31.62 8.93 20.08
C PRO A 474 30.90 8.06 19.06
N LEU A 475 31.57 7.79 17.93
CA LEU A 475 31.00 7.00 16.81
C LEU A 475 30.70 5.55 17.20
N LEU A 476 31.61 4.88 17.93
CA LEU A 476 31.49 3.45 18.27
C LEU A 476 30.81 3.19 19.61
N ALA A 477 30.70 4.20 20.46
CA ALA A 477 30.12 4.08 21.81
C ALA A 477 29.21 5.28 22.13
N PRO A 478 28.10 5.45 21.42
CA PRO A 478 27.15 6.53 21.70
C PRO A 478 26.56 6.37 23.12
N PRO A 479 26.23 7.46 23.81
CA PRO A 479 25.73 7.42 25.18
C PRO A 479 24.23 7.08 25.23
N ASN A 480 23.85 5.91 24.80
CA ASN A 480 22.45 5.49 24.65
C ASN A 480 21.63 5.52 25.94
N LEU A 481 22.31 5.33 27.10
CA LEU A 481 21.68 5.28 28.42
C LEU A 481 21.76 6.61 29.17
N GLN A 482 22.08 7.71 28.46
CA GLN A 482 22.08 9.06 29.03
C GLN A 482 20.80 9.30 29.84
N PRO A 483 20.86 9.71 31.12
CA PRO A 483 19.67 10.06 31.90
C PRO A 483 19.08 11.40 31.39
N PHE A 484 17.75 11.49 31.42
CA PHE A 484 16.99 12.70 31.14
C PHE A 484 16.05 12.96 32.32
N ALA A 485 16.33 14.04 33.10
CA ALA A 485 15.49 14.43 34.24
C ALA A 485 14.22 15.17 33.80
N VAL A 486 14.33 15.93 32.70
CA VAL A 486 13.21 16.69 32.15
C VAL A 486 12.65 15.98 30.90
N LYS A 487 11.37 15.63 30.94
CA LYS A 487 10.70 15.08 29.76
C LYS A 487 10.40 16.19 28.77
N PRO A 488 10.73 16.03 27.49
CA PRO A 488 10.33 16.96 26.43
C PRO A 488 8.81 17.16 26.43
N GLN A 489 8.38 18.39 26.18
CA GLN A 489 6.97 18.77 26.15
C GLN A 489 6.56 19.06 24.71
N ARG A 490 5.28 18.83 24.37
CA ARG A 490 4.75 19.26 23.05
C ARG A 490 4.84 20.77 22.93
N ALA A 491 5.18 21.24 21.74
CA ALA A 491 5.32 22.65 21.44
C ALA A 491 3.98 23.41 21.52
N ASN A 492 2.85 22.68 21.41
CA ASN A 492 1.48 23.21 21.40
C ASN A 492 1.25 24.30 20.34
N ASN A 493 1.91 24.12 19.21
CA ASN A 493 1.82 25.02 18.05
C ASN A 493 1.55 24.22 16.76
N PRO A 494 0.38 23.58 16.62
CA PRO A 494 0.11 22.65 15.56
C PRO A 494 -0.10 23.31 14.19
N THR A 495 0.32 22.61 13.15
CA THR A 495 -0.14 22.81 11.79
C THR A 495 -1.41 21.98 11.58
N ASN A 496 -2.49 22.60 11.11
CA ASN A 496 -3.74 21.94 10.79
C ASN A 496 -3.97 21.95 9.28
N ILE A 497 -4.28 20.82 8.72
CA ILE A 497 -4.47 20.62 7.28
C ILE A 497 -5.80 19.90 7.06
N LYS A 498 -6.57 20.35 6.08
CA LYS A 498 -7.81 19.72 5.63
C LYS A 498 -7.72 19.46 4.15
N VAL A 499 -8.10 18.27 3.73
CA VAL A 499 -8.25 17.88 2.33
C VAL A 499 -9.66 17.40 2.11
N ASP A 500 -10.31 17.96 1.12
CA ASP A 500 -11.60 17.48 0.60
C ASP A 500 -11.37 16.98 -0.84
N THR A 501 -11.82 15.77 -1.13
CA THR A 501 -11.79 15.18 -2.49
C THR A 501 -13.19 14.76 -2.87
N LYS A 502 -13.63 15.17 -4.06
CA LYS A 502 -14.87 14.72 -4.70
C LYS A 502 -14.47 14.17 -6.06
N ALA A 503 -15.00 13.00 -6.41
CA ALA A 503 -14.68 12.43 -7.71
C ALA A 503 -15.88 11.71 -8.32
N VAL A 504 -15.89 11.69 -9.65
CA VAL A 504 -16.80 10.86 -10.44
C VAL A 504 -15.99 10.09 -11.48
N TYR A 505 -16.41 8.88 -11.78
CA TYR A 505 -15.70 8.02 -12.74
C TYR A 505 -16.65 7.08 -13.47
N LEU A 506 -16.19 6.68 -14.64
CA LEU A 506 -16.82 5.67 -15.48
C LEU A 506 -15.75 4.72 -16.00
N ILE A 507 -15.97 3.43 -15.84
CA ILE A 507 -15.09 2.37 -16.34
C ILE A 507 -15.96 1.41 -17.13
N GLU A 508 -15.54 1.04 -18.34
CA GLU A 508 -16.22 0.05 -19.16
C GLU A 508 -15.25 -1.02 -19.62
N THR A 509 -15.75 -2.24 -19.64
CA THR A 509 -15.10 -3.38 -20.28
C THR A 509 -16.07 -4.01 -21.27
N ALA A 510 -15.68 -4.01 -22.55
CA ALA A 510 -16.39 -4.66 -23.64
C ALA A 510 -15.66 -5.94 -24.03
N ASN A 511 -16.27 -7.09 -23.75
CA ASN A 511 -15.70 -8.41 -23.99
C ASN A 511 -16.34 -9.08 -25.20
N PHE A 512 -15.56 -9.22 -26.28
CA PHE A 512 -15.96 -9.84 -27.54
C PHE A 512 -15.64 -11.34 -27.50
N GLN A 513 -16.59 -12.14 -27.02
CA GLN A 513 -16.52 -13.61 -27.00
C GLN A 513 -15.26 -14.19 -26.31
N ASP A 514 -14.68 -13.47 -25.34
CA ASP A 514 -13.42 -13.80 -24.65
C ASP A 514 -12.20 -13.93 -25.60
N ILE A 515 -12.25 -13.28 -26.76
CA ILE A 515 -11.17 -13.23 -27.75
C ILE A 515 -10.52 -11.84 -27.75
N VAL A 516 -11.34 -10.80 -27.81
CA VAL A 516 -10.90 -9.40 -27.73
C VAL A 516 -11.64 -8.72 -26.59
N ILE A 517 -10.90 -8.10 -25.71
CA ILE A 517 -11.46 -7.37 -24.58
C ILE A 517 -10.92 -5.96 -24.62
N LEU A 518 -11.81 -4.99 -24.65
CA LEU A 518 -11.46 -3.57 -24.59
C LEU A 518 -11.86 -3.04 -23.22
N ASN A 519 -10.95 -2.29 -22.60
CA ASN A 519 -11.17 -1.62 -21.33
C ASN A 519 -10.88 -0.14 -21.47
N GLY A 520 -11.79 0.70 -20.97
CA GLY A 520 -11.63 2.14 -20.90
C GLY A 520 -12.14 2.67 -19.58
N GLY A 521 -11.51 3.71 -19.09
CA GLY A 521 -11.95 4.37 -17.87
C GLY A 521 -11.59 5.85 -17.88
N ALA A 522 -12.47 6.67 -17.33
CA ALA A 522 -12.24 8.10 -17.12
C ALA A 522 -12.65 8.47 -15.71
N ARG A 523 -11.92 9.41 -15.10
CA ARG A 523 -12.18 9.91 -13.77
C ARG A 523 -11.85 11.40 -13.70
N PHE A 524 -12.72 12.14 -13.03
CA PHE A 524 -12.49 13.53 -12.65
C PHE A 524 -12.45 13.64 -11.13
N ASP A 525 -11.38 14.23 -10.60
CA ASP A 525 -11.20 14.52 -9.19
C ASP A 525 -11.21 16.05 -8.98
N ASP A 526 -12.05 16.53 -8.11
CA ASP A 526 -12.06 17.88 -7.54
C ASP A 526 -11.38 17.81 -6.17
N TYR A 527 -10.19 18.40 -6.06
CA TYR A 527 -9.31 18.33 -4.90
C TYR A 527 -9.10 19.71 -4.30
N ASP A 528 -9.42 19.84 -3.03
CA ASP A 528 -9.21 21.08 -2.28
C ASP A 528 -8.39 20.80 -1.03
N VAL A 529 -7.26 21.49 -0.87
CA VAL A 529 -6.43 21.42 0.33
C VAL A 529 -6.26 22.79 0.94
N SER A 530 -6.55 22.89 2.23
CA SER A 530 -6.41 24.12 3.01
C SER A 530 -5.74 23.82 4.34
N GLY A 531 -5.12 24.82 4.94
CA GLY A 531 -4.52 24.64 6.25
C GLY A 531 -4.00 25.92 6.87
N THR A 532 -3.67 25.79 8.16
CA THR A 532 -3.06 26.84 8.97
C THR A 532 -1.75 26.29 9.51
N ASN A 533 -0.64 27.01 9.25
CA ASN A 533 0.66 26.64 9.77
C ASN A 533 0.84 27.04 11.24
N ALA A 534 1.92 26.59 11.87
CA ALA A 534 2.28 26.89 13.26
C ALA A 534 2.39 28.41 13.56
N ALA A 535 2.66 29.25 12.57
CA ALA A 535 2.72 30.73 12.71
C ALA A 535 1.34 31.42 12.49
N GLY A 536 0.28 30.65 12.30
CA GLY A 536 -1.07 31.18 12.07
C GLY A 536 -1.35 31.59 10.61
N GLY A 537 -0.39 31.43 9.70
CA GLY A 537 -0.58 31.68 8.28
C GLY A 537 -1.48 30.64 7.61
N THR A 538 -2.47 31.08 6.84
CA THR A 538 -3.41 30.21 6.11
C THR A 538 -2.98 30.06 4.65
N THR A 539 -3.23 28.88 4.09
CA THR A 539 -2.96 28.60 2.67
C THR A 539 -4.02 27.62 2.11
N ARG A 540 -4.21 27.67 0.79
CA ARG A 540 -5.15 26.79 0.08
C ARG A 540 -4.61 26.50 -1.32
N ASN A 541 -4.88 25.29 -1.82
CA ASN A 541 -4.70 24.95 -3.23
C ASN A 541 -5.91 24.14 -3.70
N HIS A 542 -6.35 24.40 -4.91
CA HIS A 542 -7.46 23.69 -5.54
C HIS A 542 -7.02 23.16 -6.90
N ALA A 543 -7.41 21.95 -7.23
CA ALA A 543 -7.07 21.32 -8.49
C ALA A 543 -8.19 20.42 -9.00
N GLY A 544 -8.68 20.69 -10.21
CA GLY A 544 -9.48 19.75 -11.00
C GLY A 544 -8.55 18.86 -11.82
N MET A 545 -8.69 17.53 -11.70
CA MET A 545 -7.81 16.57 -12.39
C MET A 545 -8.63 15.59 -13.19
N PHE A 546 -8.39 15.51 -14.49
CA PHE A 546 -8.98 14.53 -15.38
C PHE A 546 -7.96 13.47 -15.75
N ASN A 547 -8.27 12.22 -15.47
CA ASN A 547 -7.42 11.06 -15.77
C ASN A 547 -8.21 9.98 -16.49
N TYR A 548 -7.52 9.23 -17.36
CA TYR A 548 -8.14 8.15 -18.12
C TYR A 548 -7.18 6.99 -18.33
N ASN A 549 -7.74 5.85 -18.66
CA ASN A 549 -7.03 4.70 -19.18
C ASN A 549 -7.76 4.12 -20.36
N VAL A 550 -7.01 3.48 -21.24
CA VAL A 550 -7.51 2.66 -22.32
C VAL A 550 -6.60 1.46 -22.48
N GLY A 551 -7.18 0.29 -22.70
CA GLY A 551 -6.42 -0.93 -22.92
C GLY A 551 -7.19 -1.94 -23.75
N GLY A 552 -6.44 -2.79 -24.42
CA GLY A 552 -6.99 -3.90 -25.20
C GLY A 552 -6.25 -5.19 -24.87
N VAL A 553 -7.01 -6.27 -24.82
CA VAL A 553 -6.51 -7.63 -24.64
C VAL A 553 -6.93 -8.47 -25.81
N PHE A 554 -5.99 -9.19 -26.39
CA PHE A 554 -6.23 -10.21 -27.42
C PHE A 554 -5.86 -11.58 -26.87
N LYS A 555 -6.78 -12.53 -26.92
CA LYS A 555 -6.59 -13.91 -26.46
C LYS A 555 -6.49 -14.85 -27.65
N PRO A 556 -5.28 -15.17 -28.11
CA PRO A 556 -5.10 -16.15 -29.19
C PRO A 556 -5.52 -17.56 -28.76
N VAL A 557 -5.48 -17.83 -27.46
CA VAL A 557 -5.90 -19.08 -26.82
C VAL A 557 -6.57 -18.78 -25.48
N PRO A 558 -7.46 -19.65 -24.95
CA PRO A 558 -8.21 -19.37 -23.72
C PRO A 558 -7.34 -19.18 -22.46
N TYR A 559 -6.10 -19.67 -22.46
CA TYR A 559 -5.16 -19.63 -21.34
C TYR A 559 -4.00 -18.64 -21.56
N GLY A 560 -4.04 -17.85 -22.64
CA GLY A 560 -3.01 -16.87 -22.96
C GLY A 560 -3.57 -15.57 -23.50
N SER A 561 -2.99 -14.45 -23.11
CA SER A 561 -3.37 -13.11 -23.55
C SER A 561 -2.18 -12.24 -23.91
N LEU A 562 -2.37 -11.37 -24.89
CA LEU A 562 -1.51 -10.26 -25.25
C LEU A 562 -2.28 -8.98 -24.95
N TYR A 563 -1.65 -7.96 -24.41
CA TYR A 563 -2.33 -6.70 -24.11
C TYR A 563 -1.46 -5.49 -24.41
N ALA A 564 -2.13 -4.38 -24.63
CA ALA A 564 -1.54 -3.04 -24.64
C ALA A 564 -2.43 -2.09 -23.84
N ALA A 565 -1.82 -1.17 -23.13
CA ALA A 565 -2.52 -0.20 -22.31
C ALA A 565 -1.82 1.15 -22.27
N TYR A 566 -2.62 2.21 -22.14
CA TYR A 566 -2.19 3.55 -21.85
C TYR A 566 -2.99 4.10 -20.67
N ALA A 567 -2.33 4.75 -19.72
CA ALA A 567 -2.98 5.32 -18.54
C ALA A 567 -2.34 6.63 -18.12
N THR A 568 -3.15 7.49 -17.52
CA THR A 568 -2.71 8.76 -16.91
C THR A 568 -2.96 8.76 -15.41
N SER A 569 -2.22 9.60 -14.68
CA SER A 569 -2.50 9.94 -13.30
C SER A 569 -2.01 11.33 -12.96
N SER A 570 -2.64 11.96 -11.96
CA SER A 570 -2.29 13.29 -11.49
C SER A 570 -2.04 13.30 -9.98
N ASN A 571 -0.99 14.01 -9.54
CA ASN A 571 -0.66 14.17 -8.13
C ASN A 571 -0.77 15.65 -7.74
N PRO A 572 -1.80 16.06 -6.98
CA PRO A 572 -2.02 17.47 -6.63
C PRO A 572 -0.99 17.97 -5.61
N ALA A 573 -0.82 19.27 -5.52
CA ALA A 573 0.02 19.88 -4.50
C ALA A 573 -0.54 19.62 -3.11
N GLY A 574 0.33 19.31 -2.16
CA GLY A 574 -0.06 19.01 -0.77
C GLY A 574 -0.63 17.61 -0.55
N ALA A 575 -0.54 16.72 -1.52
CA ALA A 575 -0.95 15.32 -1.34
C ALA A 575 -0.11 14.58 -0.29
N GLU A 576 1.15 15.02 -0.10
CA GLU A 576 2.05 14.44 0.91
C GLU A 576 1.91 15.18 2.25
N LEU A 577 0.77 15.01 2.92
CA LEU A 577 0.43 15.72 4.17
C LEU A 577 1.32 15.37 5.36
N ASP A 578 1.94 14.20 5.32
CA ASP A 578 2.86 13.67 6.32
C ASP A 578 4.28 14.24 6.20
N ALA A 579 4.64 14.76 5.02
CA ALA A 579 6.00 15.20 4.75
C ALA A 579 6.40 16.45 5.57
N GLY A 580 7.50 16.33 6.31
CA GLY A 580 7.94 17.35 7.26
C GLY A 580 8.75 18.49 6.66
N SER A 581 9.16 18.42 5.39
CA SER A 581 10.04 19.41 4.77
C SER A 581 9.65 19.74 3.35
N ALA A 582 10.02 20.93 2.87
CA ALA A 582 9.79 21.42 1.51
C ALA A 582 10.35 20.46 0.44
N ALA A 583 11.48 19.81 0.73
CA ALA A 583 12.13 18.87 -0.17
C ALA A 583 11.28 17.63 -0.50
N TYR A 584 10.22 17.39 0.27
CA TYR A 584 9.33 16.24 0.13
C TYR A 584 7.87 16.62 -0.16
N GLY A 585 7.61 17.88 -0.49
CA GLY A 585 6.25 18.36 -0.79
C GLY A 585 5.40 18.74 0.42
N GLY A 586 5.83 18.44 1.66
CA GLY A 586 4.99 18.62 2.85
C GLY A 586 5.11 19.95 3.56
N SER A 587 6.17 20.72 3.40
CA SER A 587 6.23 22.09 3.90
C SER A 587 5.82 23.13 2.87
N VAL A 588 5.17 22.69 1.81
CA VAL A 588 4.56 23.54 0.78
C VAL A 588 3.59 24.54 1.40
N PHE A 589 2.98 24.21 2.57
CA PHE A 589 2.12 25.12 3.34
C PHE A 589 2.81 26.39 3.83
N ASN A 590 4.13 26.48 3.82
CA ASN A 590 4.87 27.67 4.23
C ASN A 590 5.42 28.48 3.07
N SER A 591 5.24 28.00 1.82
CA SER A 591 5.77 28.68 0.64
C SER A 591 4.69 29.49 -0.10
N LEU A 592 5.00 30.73 -0.45
CA LEU A 592 4.14 31.61 -1.26
C LEU A 592 3.68 30.98 -2.59
N PRO A 593 4.48 30.12 -3.28
CA PRO A 593 4.06 29.50 -4.52
C PRO A 593 3.03 28.37 -4.38
N PHE A 594 2.70 27.91 -3.18
CA PHE A 594 1.81 26.75 -2.99
C PHE A 594 0.46 26.90 -3.71
N GLN A 595 -0.14 28.09 -3.63
CA GLN A 595 -1.44 28.37 -4.25
C GLN A 595 -1.42 28.26 -5.77
N ALA A 596 -0.26 28.44 -6.38
CA ALA A 596 -0.07 28.43 -7.83
C ALA A 596 0.48 27.11 -8.39
N LEU A 597 0.77 26.12 -7.52
CA LEU A 597 1.32 24.84 -7.97
C LEU A 597 0.25 23.98 -8.64
N SER A 598 0.46 23.70 -9.92
CA SER A 598 -0.34 22.73 -10.68
C SER A 598 -0.04 21.29 -10.25
N PRO A 599 -0.96 20.34 -10.49
CA PRO A 599 -0.70 18.92 -10.31
C PRO A 599 0.49 18.42 -11.14
N GLU A 600 1.23 17.46 -10.60
CA GLU A 600 2.13 16.63 -11.41
C GLU A 600 1.30 15.70 -12.29
N GLU A 601 1.76 15.45 -13.50
CA GLU A 601 1.08 14.60 -14.48
C GLU A 601 1.93 13.39 -14.83
N ASN A 602 1.33 12.21 -14.83
CA ASN A 602 2.00 10.98 -15.20
C ASN A 602 1.29 10.34 -16.39
N LYS A 603 2.08 9.81 -17.32
CA LYS A 603 1.61 9.09 -18.50
C LYS A 603 2.38 7.80 -18.61
N ALA A 604 1.70 6.68 -18.84
CA ALA A 604 2.36 5.40 -19.03
C ALA A 604 1.77 4.61 -20.16
N SER A 605 2.66 3.92 -20.87
CA SER A 605 2.36 2.91 -21.86
C SER A 605 2.89 1.57 -21.39
N GLU A 606 2.11 0.52 -21.58
CA GLU A 606 2.48 -0.84 -21.22
C GLU A 606 2.01 -1.81 -22.32
N VAL A 607 2.90 -2.73 -22.71
CA VAL A 607 2.57 -3.86 -23.59
C VAL A 607 3.03 -5.12 -22.89
N GLY A 608 2.19 -6.13 -22.83
CA GLY A 608 2.53 -7.34 -22.09
C GLY A 608 1.77 -8.58 -22.55
N THR A 609 2.07 -9.65 -21.86
CA THR A 609 1.48 -10.97 -22.10
C THR A 609 1.24 -11.69 -20.77
N LYS A 610 0.20 -12.50 -20.71
CA LYS A 610 -0.11 -13.34 -19.54
C LYS A 610 -0.50 -14.73 -19.99
N TRP A 611 -0.03 -15.72 -19.25
CA TRP A 611 -0.25 -17.13 -19.57
C TRP A 611 -0.59 -17.92 -18.32
N GLU A 612 -1.67 -18.68 -18.38
CA GLU A 612 -2.03 -19.69 -17.40
C GLU A 612 -1.54 -21.05 -17.86
N LEU A 613 -0.51 -21.56 -17.21
CA LEU A 613 0.16 -22.82 -17.54
C LEU A 613 -0.21 -23.93 -16.53
N PHE A 614 0.14 -25.18 -16.86
CA PHE A 614 -0.07 -26.34 -15.98
C PHE A 614 -1.50 -26.42 -15.45
N ASP A 615 -2.44 -26.67 -16.38
CA ASP A 615 -3.88 -26.74 -16.10
C ASP A 615 -4.44 -25.48 -15.41
N ARG A 616 -3.88 -24.31 -15.76
CA ARG A 616 -4.21 -22.99 -15.20
C ARG A 616 -3.79 -22.77 -13.75
N HIS A 617 -2.94 -23.61 -13.19
CA HIS A 617 -2.46 -23.45 -11.81
C HIS A 617 -1.27 -22.50 -11.67
N LEU A 618 -0.65 -22.08 -12.78
CA LEU A 618 0.48 -21.14 -12.79
C LEU A 618 0.18 -19.95 -13.69
N LEU A 619 0.17 -18.75 -13.13
CA LEU A 619 0.12 -17.51 -13.90
C LEU A 619 1.54 -16.99 -14.14
N VAL A 620 1.88 -16.74 -15.40
CA VAL A 620 3.12 -16.07 -15.82
C VAL A 620 2.75 -14.76 -16.51
N THR A 621 3.36 -13.66 -16.10
CA THR A 621 3.14 -12.34 -16.68
C THR A 621 4.47 -11.74 -17.14
N GLY A 622 4.47 -11.10 -18.30
CA GLY A 622 5.60 -10.32 -18.79
C GLY A 622 5.12 -9.01 -19.40
N ALA A 623 5.79 -7.90 -19.07
CA ALA A 623 5.42 -6.58 -19.56
C ALA A 623 6.65 -5.73 -19.88
N LEU A 624 6.53 -4.91 -20.92
CA LEU A 624 7.38 -3.77 -21.21
C LEU A 624 6.60 -2.52 -20.85
N PHE A 625 7.21 -1.62 -20.09
CA PHE A 625 6.55 -0.41 -19.63
C PHE A 625 7.42 0.82 -19.77
N GLU A 626 6.78 1.96 -19.95
CA GLU A 626 7.38 3.30 -19.83
C GLU A 626 6.40 4.22 -19.07
N THR A 627 6.91 4.92 -18.06
CA THR A 627 6.18 5.96 -17.33
C THR A 627 6.96 7.25 -17.38
N VAL A 628 6.31 8.34 -17.75
CA VAL A 628 6.84 9.70 -17.75
C VAL A 628 6.04 10.53 -16.77
N LYS A 629 6.74 11.14 -15.80
CA LYS A 629 6.20 12.16 -14.89
C LYS A 629 6.60 13.53 -15.42
N ASN A 630 5.62 14.39 -15.66
CA ASN A 630 5.80 15.79 -16.06
C ASN A 630 5.33 16.72 -14.95
N ASN A 631 5.73 17.98 -15.06
CA ASN A 631 5.41 19.01 -14.08
C ASN A 631 5.78 18.62 -12.65
N ALA A 632 6.81 17.79 -12.50
CA ALA A 632 7.28 17.33 -11.21
C ALA A 632 7.83 18.50 -10.38
N ARG A 633 7.68 18.41 -9.08
CA ARG A 633 8.08 19.45 -8.13
C ARG A 633 9.49 19.21 -7.65
N GLU A 634 10.32 20.25 -7.76
CA GLU A 634 11.68 20.29 -7.23
C GLU A 634 11.82 21.46 -6.25
N THR A 635 12.83 21.39 -5.36
CA THR A 635 13.10 22.42 -4.37
C THR A 635 14.32 23.23 -4.77
N GLN A 636 14.18 24.54 -4.84
CA GLN A 636 15.28 25.49 -5.01
C GLN A 636 15.33 26.45 -3.82
N GLY A 637 16.31 26.25 -2.93
CA GLY A 637 16.33 26.94 -1.65
C GLY A 637 15.10 26.58 -0.80
N ASN A 638 14.30 27.56 -0.45
CA ASN A 638 13.05 27.36 0.30
C ASN A 638 11.80 27.30 -0.59
N ASN A 639 11.96 27.42 -1.91
CA ASN A 639 10.85 27.43 -2.85
C ASN A 639 10.64 26.06 -3.49
N VAL A 640 9.39 25.68 -3.70
CA VAL A 640 9.01 24.52 -4.51
C VAL A 640 8.60 25.03 -5.88
N ILE A 641 9.22 24.49 -6.92
CA ILE A 641 9.00 24.86 -8.31
C ILE A 641 8.55 23.63 -9.07
N ALA A 642 7.49 23.76 -9.87
CA ALA A 642 7.04 22.76 -10.81
C ALA A 642 7.72 22.93 -12.17
N GLY A 643 7.77 21.84 -12.98
CA GLY A 643 8.31 21.89 -14.34
C GLY A 643 9.38 20.83 -14.63
N ALA A 644 9.78 20.04 -13.65
CA ALA A 644 10.69 18.92 -13.89
C ALA A 644 9.99 17.77 -14.61
N SER A 645 10.77 16.92 -15.30
CA SER A 645 10.26 15.73 -15.97
C SER A 645 11.19 14.53 -15.77
N TYR A 646 10.61 13.40 -15.48
CA TYR A 646 11.32 12.14 -15.21
C TYR A 646 10.71 10.99 -15.99
N ARG A 647 11.55 10.06 -16.43
CA ARG A 647 11.12 8.85 -17.11
C ARG A 647 11.69 7.60 -16.43
N VAL A 648 10.86 6.58 -16.32
CA VAL A 648 11.26 5.21 -15.95
C VAL A 648 10.67 4.26 -16.98
N ARG A 649 11.49 3.35 -17.50
CA ARG A 649 11.06 2.30 -18.43
C ARG A 649 11.73 0.98 -18.07
N GLY A 650 11.12 -0.12 -18.46
CA GLY A 650 11.72 -1.42 -18.09
C GLY A 650 10.92 -2.62 -18.52
N ILE A 651 11.38 -3.75 -18.00
CA ILE A 651 10.78 -5.08 -18.15
C ILE A 651 10.34 -5.55 -16.78
N ASP A 652 9.13 -6.10 -16.71
CA ASP A 652 8.53 -6.66 -15.50
C ASP A 652 8.06 -8.08 -15.79
N LEU A 653 8.65 -9.06 -15.12
CA LEU A 653 8.32 -10.48 -15.26
C LEU A 653 7.86 -11.02 -13.92
N GLU A 654 6.75 -11.75 -13.90
CA GLU A 654 6.17 -12.30 -12.67
C GLU A 654 5.70 -13.73 -12.89
N VAL A 655 5.74 -14.52 -11.82
CA VAL A 655 5.23 -15.88 -11.76
C VAL A 655 4.53 -16.12 -10.42
N ALA A 656 3.34 -16.73 -10.45
CA ALA A 656 2.58 -17.05 -9.24
C ALA A 656 1.76 -18.32 -9.45
N GLY A 657 1.88 -19.30 -8.55
CA GLY A 657 1.07 -20.49 -8.58
C GLY A 657 1.84 -21.77 -8.32
N LYS A 658 1.51 -22.81 -9.07
CA LYS A 658 1.96 -24.17 -8.86
C LYS A 658 2.47 -24.76 -10.18
N ILE A 659 3.69 -25.29 -10.18
CA ILE A 659 4.30 -25.93 -11.35
C ILE A 659 3.89 -27.41 -11.40
N THR A 660 3.88 -28.07 -10.26
CA THR A 660 3.43 -29.45 -10.07
C THR A 660 2.60 -29.55 -8.80
N ASP A 661 1.99 -30.70 -8.53
CA ASP A 661 1.25 -30.91 -7.24
C ASP A 661 2.11 -30.76 -6.00
N LYS A 662 3.43 -30.80 -6.16
CA LYS A 662 4.40 -30.68 -5.07
C LYS A 662 5.11 -29.34 -5.02
N TRP A 663 5.10 -28.54 -6.10
CA TRP A 663 5.95 -27.36 -6.19
C TRP A 663 5.17 -26.10 -6.48
N SER A 664 5.07 -25.22 -5.48
CA SER A 664 4.53 -23.88 -5.58
C SER A 664 5.65 -22.86 -5.74
N ILE A 665 5.39 -21.81 -6.53
CA ILE A 665 6.34 -20.74 -6.82
C ILE A 665 5.64 -19.39 -6.82
N PHE A 666 6.32 -18.38 -6.29
CA PHE A 666 5.97 -16.96 -6.43
C PHE A 666 7.24 -16.16 -6.65
N GLY A 667 7.24 -15.24 -7.61
CA GLY A 667 8.44 -14.43 -7.82
C GLY A 667 8.30 -13.41 -8.92
N GLY A 668 9.31 -12.56 -9.04
CA GLY A 668 9.39 -11.54 -10.08
C GLY A 668 10.81 -11.10 -10.36
N LEU A 669 11.01 -10.57 -11.56
CA LEU A 669 12.22 -9.89 -12.01
C LEU A 669 11.83 -8.57 -12.64
N VAL A 670 12.37 -7.46 -12.13
CA VAL A 670 12.17 -6.15 -12.72
C VAL A 670 13.52 -5.53 -13.07
N LEU A 671 13.64 -5.15 -14.33
CA LEU A 671 14.80 -4.44 -14.89
C LEU A 671 14.33 -3.05 -15.33
N MET A 672 14.91 -1.99 -14.78
CA MET A 672 14.48 -0.61 -15.02
C MET A 672 15.64 0.28 -15.43
N GLU A 673 15.34 1.26 -16.27
CA GLU A 673 16.15 2.41 -16.56
C GLU A 673 15.40 3.67 -16.16
N SER A 674 16.04 4.59 -15.45
CA SER A 674 15.45 5.88 -15.08
C SER A 674 16.30 7.03 -15.61
N LYS A 675 15.64 8.15 -15.93
CA LYS A 675 16.34 9.35 -16.44
C LYS A 675 15.58 10.62 -16.06
N VAL A 676 16.31 11.62 -15.57
CA VAL A 676 15.84 13.01 -15.47
C VAL A 676 15.85 13.60 -16.87
N LEU A 677 14.69 14.00 -17.39
CA LEU A 677 14.53 14.56 -18.71
C LEU A 677 14.62 16.10 -18.67
N GLN A 678 14.05 16.69 -17.62
CA GLN A 678 14.04 18.13 -17.37
C GLN A 678 14.15 18.38 -15.86
N SER A 679 14.91 19.38 -15.46
CA SER A 679 15.12 19.80 -14.06
C SER A 679 15.44 21.29 -14.02
N ILE A 680 15.09 21.95 -12.91
CA ILE A 680 15.51 23.31 -12.60
C ILE A 680 17.02 23.40 -12.35
N GLU A 681 17.65 22.28 -11.97
CA GLU A 681 19.08 22.15 -11.80
C GLU A 681 19.67 21.41 -13.01
N ALA A 682 20.32 22.14 -13.90
CA ALA A 682 20.85 21.62 -15.16
C ALA A 682 21.77 20.39 -14.99
N ALA A 683 22.51 20.31 -13.88
CA ALA A 683 23.38 19.18 -13.56
C ALA A 683 22.64 17.85 -13.34
N GLN A 684 21.35 17.90 -13.07
CA GLN A 684 20.53 16.70 -12.88
C GLN A 684 20.03 16.12 -14.20
N ILE A 685 19.99 16.91 -15.29
CA ILE A 685 19.47 16.46 -16.60
C ILE A 685 20.34 15.31 -17.13
N GLY A 686 19.70 14.21 -17.48
CA GLY A 686 20.37 12.99 -17.93
C GLY A 686 20.77 12.03 -16.79
N ALA A 687 20.76 12.47 -15.52
CA ALA A 687 21.05 11.62 -14.39
C ALA A 687 19.98 10.54 -14.18
N GLN A 688 20.39 9.46 -13.52
CA GLN A 688 19.45 8.44 -13.00
C GLN A 688 18.68 9.01 -11.82
N LEU A 689 17.46 8.49 -11.59
CA LEU A 689 16.71 8.83 -10.39
C LEU A 689 17.31 8.18 -9.14
N ALA A 690 17.24 8.88 -8.03
CA ALA A 690 17.69 8.39 -6.73
C ALA A 690 16.67 7.44 -6.11
N ASN A 691 17.13 6.63 -5.14
CA ASN A 691 16.33 5.69 -4.35
C ASN A 691 15.63 4.56 -5.15
N ILE A 692 16.18 4.20 -6.28
CA ILE A 692 15.66 3.16 -7.17
C ILE A 692 16.69 2.04 -7.32
N ALA A 693 16.27 0.80 -7.11
CA ALA A 693 17.03 -0.38 -7.55
C ALA A 693 16.67 -0.65 -9.01
N HIS A 694 17.65 -0.51 -9.92
CA HIS A 694 17.42 -0.71 -11.36
C HIS A 694 17.22 -2.18 -11.73
N GLN A 695 17.68 -3.09 -10.89
CA GLN A 695 17.48 -4.52 -11.03
C GLN A 695 17.01 -5.06 -9.69
N SER A 696 15.90 -5.74 -9.70
CA SER A 696 15.37 -6.41 -8.52
C SER A 696 14.78 -7.75 -8.90
N PHE A 697 15.02 -8.73 -8.06
CA PHE A 697 14.56 -10.09 -8.24
C PHE A 697 14.10 -10.65 -6.92
N ASN A 698 13.03 -11.43 -6.95
CA ASN A 698 12.65 -12.29 -5.84
C ASN A 698 12.07 -13.59 -6.36
N VAL A 699 12.33 -14.68 -5.66
CA VAL A 699 11.67 -15.96 -5.87
C VAL A 699 11.46 -16.64 -4.53
N LEU A 700 10.24 -17.07 -4.28
CA LEU A 700 9.82 -17.95 -3.19
C LEU A 700 9.44 -19.28 -3.81
N GLY A 701 10.05 -20.37 -3.37
CA GLY A 701 9.70 -21.73 -3.74
C GLY A 701 9.30 -22.55 -2.52
N LYS A 702 8.26 -23.39 -2.66
CA LYS A 702 7.81 -24.31 -1.63
C LYS A 702 7.62 -25.67 -2.25
N TYR A 703 8.23 -26.70 -1.68
CA TYR A 703 8.20 -28.05 -2.18
C TYR A 703 7.67 -29.04 -1.12
N LYS A 704 6.69 -29.80 -1.49
CA LYS A 704 6.08 -30.87 -0.68
C LYS A 704 6.90 -32.14 -0.81
N VAL A 705 7.76 -32.39 0.17
CA VAL A 705 8.65 -33.57 0.19
C VAL A 705 7.81 -34.84 0.40
N THR A 706 6.96 -34.82 1.44
CA THR A 706 5.95 -35.83 1.73
C THR A 706 4.63 -35.15 2.10
N GLU A 707 3.54 -35.90 2.32
CA GLU A 707 2.27 -35.32 2.73
C GLU A 707 2.35 -34.43 4.00
N PRO A 708 3.07 -34.84 5.08
CA PRO A 708 3.21 -33.99 6.25
C PRO A 708 4.36 -32.97 6.16
N TRP A 709 5.34 -33.14 5.25
CA TRP A 709 6.58 -32.37 5.27
C TRP A 709 6.77 -31.51 4.03
N GLU A 710 6.88 -30.21 4.26
CA GLU A 710 7.14 -29.21 3.23
C GLU A 710 8.44 -28.44 3.57
N ILE A 711 9.20 -28.09 2.55
CA ILE A 711 10.39 -27.22 2.64
C ILE A 711 10.21 -26.05 1.68
N GLY A 712 10.77 -24.93 2.05
CA GLY A 712 10.72 -23.77 1.17
C GLY A 712 11.87 -22.80 1.42
N GLY A 713 12.00 -21.86 0.52
CA GLY A 713 13.00 -20.81 0.65
C GLY A 713 12.73 -19.66 -0.29
N GLN A 714 13.35 -18.55 0.00
CA GLN A 714 13.27 -17.32 -0.77
C GLN A 714 14.65 -16.79 -1.05
N ALA A 715 14.87 -16.32 -2.28
CA ALA A 715 16.01 -15.50 -2.67
C ALA A 715 15.50 -14.13 -3.11
N THR A 716 16.15 -13.09 -2.62
CA THR A 716 15.86 -11.69 -2.99
C THR A 716 17.14 -10.98 -3.36
N TYR A 717 17.11 -10.24 -4.46
CA TYR A 717 18.22 -9.40 -4.92
C TYR A 717 17.74 -7.99 -5.20
N ALA A 718 18.52 -7.01 -4.78
CA ALA A 718 18.39 -5.63 -5.23
C ALA A 718 19.78 -5.10 -5.67
N SER A 719 19.80 -4.44 -6.83
CA SER A 719 21.01 -3.76 -7.30
C SER A 719 21.32 -2.55 -6.42
N LYS A 720 22.51 -1.99 -6.59
CA LYS A 720 22.88 -0.73 -5.91
C LYS A 720 21.84 0.36 -6.10
N ILE A 721 21.64 1.16 -5.05
CA ILE A 721 20.72 2.30 -5.01
C ILE A 721 21.54 3.57 -4.86
N TYR A 722 21.29 4.55 -5.70
CA TYR A 722 21.95 5.84 -5.62
C TYR A 722 21.18 6.81 -4.73
N GLY A 723 21.92 7.59 -3.93
CA GLY A 723 21.36 8.64 -3.08
C GLY A 723 21.21 9.95 -3.84
N GLY A 724 20.25 10.76 -3.42
CA GLY A 724 19.95 12.08 -3.98
C GLY A 724 18.52 12.48 -3.67
N THR A 725 18.14 13.72 -3.99
CA THR A 725 16.75 14.15 -3.81
C THR A 725 15.89 13.70 -4.97
N PHE A 726 16.33 13.95 -6.20
CA PHE A 726 15.69 13.52 -7.44
C PHE A 726 16.69 12.75 -8.29
N GLY A 727 17.68 13.46 -8.88
CA GLY A 727 18.76 12.85 -9.62
C GLY A 727 19.89 12.34 -8.71
N ALA A 728 20.52 11.26 -9.13
CA ALA A 728 21.62 10.63 -8.43
C ALA A 728 22.98 11.28 -8.77
N ILE A 729 23.10 12.59 -8.58
CA ILE A 729 24.29 13.36 -8.97
C ILE A 729 25.38 13.45 -7.90
N ASN A 730 25.06 13.14 -6.66
CA ASN A 730 25.99 13.28 -5.53
C ASN A 730 26.98 12.11 -5.36
N GLY A 731 26.80 11.03 -6.13
CA GLY A 731 27.67 9.86 -6.11
C GLY A 731 27.54 8.98 -4.86
N ASN A 732 26.65 9.29 -3.93
CA ASN A 732 26.36 8.44 -2.78
C ASN A 732 25.67 7.16 -3.25
N VAL A 733 26.03 6.00 -2.69
CA VAL A 733 25.51 4.70 -3.13
C VAL A 733 25.33 3.75 -1.95
N LEU A 734 24.25 3.00 -1.94
CA LEU A 734 24.09 1.78 -1.15
C LEU A 734 24.47 0.58 -2.00
N PRO A 735 25.19 -0.40 -1.45
CA PRO A 735 25.61 -1.59 -2.20
C PRO A 735 24.42 -2.45 -2.61
N SER A 736 24.62 -3.24 -3.67
CA SER A 736 23.71 -4.32 -4.02
C SER A 736 23.78 -5.44 -2.97
N HIS A 737 22.70 -6.18 -2.83
CA HIS A 737 22.66 -7.28 -1.87
C HIS A 737 21.85 -8.47 -2.38
N TRP A 738 22.21 -9.64 -1.86
CA TRP A 738 21.39 -10.84 -1.86
C TRP A 738 20.93 -11.13 -0.43
N ARG A 739 19.68 -11.52 -0.29
CA ARG A 739 19.12 -12.08 0.93
C ARG A 739 18.53 -13.45 0.62
N PHE A 740 18.79 -14.41 1.50
CA PHE A 740 18.23 -15.75 1.42
C PHE A 740 17.52 -16.08 2.72
N ASP A 741 16.31 -16.64 2.58
CA ASP A 741 15.51 -17.15 3.68
C ASP A 741 15.15 -18.60 3.40
N ALA A 742 14.98 -19.42 4.44
CA ALA A 742 14.53 -20.79 4.30
C ALA A 742 13.56 -21.16 5.41
N PHE A 743 12.69 -22.11 5.12
CA PHE A 743 11.82 -22.68 6.13
C PHE A 743 11.54 -24.15 5.88
N THR A 744 11.16 -24.84 6.92
CA THR A 744 10.60 -26.19 6.87
C THR A 744 9.32 -26.22 7.69
N GLU A 745 8.30 -26.87 7.18
CA GLU A 745 7.01 -27.01 7.81
C GLU A 745 6.64 -28.49 7.92
N TYR A 746 6.20 -28.91 9.09
CA TYR A 746 5.79 -30.27 9.34
C TYR A 746 4.38 -30.32 9.96
N LYS A 747 3.47 -31.04 9.33
CA LYS A 747 2.11 -31.28 9.81
C LYS A 747 2.17 -32.40 10.84
N LEU A 748 2.05 -32.07 12.12
CA LEU A 748 2.04 -33.02 13.22
C LEU A 748 0.78 -33.90 13.19
N ASN A 749 -0.34 -33.29 12.79
CA ASN A 749 -1.63 -33.96 12.52
C ASN A 749 -2.49 -33.05 11.63
N SER A 750 -3.77 -33.40 11.41
CA SER A 750 -4.72 -32.63 10.58
C SER A 750 -4.93 -31.18 11.06
N ASN A 751 -4.66 -30.88 12.31
CA ASN A 751 -5.01 -29.61 12.97
C ASN A 751 -3.79 -28.80 13.40
N ILE A 752 -2.63 -29.44 13.54
CA ILE A 752 -1.43 -28.80 14.10
C ILE A 752 -0.27 -28.93 13.12
N LYS A 753 0.38 -27.82 12.84
CA LYS A 753 1.62 -27.76 12.10
C LYS A 753 2.69 -26.95 12.84
N ALA A 754 3.94 -27.32 12.65
CA ALA A 754 5.10 -26.62 13.16
C ALA A 754 5.94 -26.12 11.97
N LYS A 755 6.39 -24.88 12.02
CA LYS A 755 7.24 -24.27 10.99
C LYS A 755 8.49 -23.69 11.66
N LEU A 756 9.66 -24.10 11.19
CA LEU A 756 10.94 -23.50 11.54
C LEU A 756 11.41 -22.67 10.37
N SER A 757 11.71 -21.39 10.61
CA SER A 757 12.15 -20.44 9.60
C SER A 757 13.47 -19.80 9.99
N VAL A 758 14.35 -19.58 9.02
CA VAL A 758 15.58 -18.79 9.15
C VAL A 758 15.50 -17.66 8.16
N ASN A 759 15.33 -16.46 8.64
CA ASN A 759 15.34 -15.24 7.83
C ASN A 759 16.77 -14.71 7.75
N ASN A 760 17.19 -14.24 6.57
CA ASN A 760 18.54 -13.75 6.30
C ASN A 760 19.63 -14.74 6.75
N ILE A 761 19.65 -15.93 6.16
CA ILE A 761 20.49 -17.09 6.54
C ILE A 761 21.96 -16.72 6.70
N PHE A 762 22.47 -15.90 5.78
CA PHE A 762 23.90 -15.52 5.75
C PHE A 762 24.24 -14.32 6.61
N ASP A 763 23.24 -13.78 7.34
CA ASP A 763 23.37 -12.56 8.15
C ASP A 763 23.91 -11.36 7.36
N THR A 764 23.50 -11.26 6.09
CA THR A 764 23.92 -10.19 5.20
C THR A 764 23.52 -8.84 5.80
N VAL A 765 24.47 -7.92 5.88
CA VAL A 765 24.19 -6.52 6.21
C VAL A 765 23.71 -5.85 4.93
N TYR A 766 22.47 -5.36 4.94
CA TYR A 766 21.89 -4.63 3.83
C TYR A 766 21.01 -3.50 4.34
N TYR A 767 20.56 -2.61 3.44
CA TYR A 767 19.94 -1.36 3.82
C TYR A 767 18.59 -1.21 3.16
N ASP A 768 17.59 -0.86 3.97
CA ASP A 768 16.23 -0.61 3.51
C ASP A 768 16.11 0.67 2.71
N ALA A 769 16.77 1.74 3.18
CA ALA A 769 16.57 3.06 2.62
C ALA A 769 17.77 3.98 2.81
N PHE A 770 17.87 4.93 1.90
CA PHE A 770 18.84 6.02 1.91
C PHE A 770 18.16 7.34 2.18
N TYR A 771 18.62 8.11 3.17
CA TYR A 771 18.12 9.46 3.39
C TYR A 771 18.69 10.43 2.35
N ARG A 772 17.81 11.22 1.73
CA ARG A 772 18.13 12.08 0.58
C ARG A 772 18.70 13.46 0.91
N SER A 773 19.17 13.70 2.15
CA SER A 773 19.71 15.01 2.55
C SER A 773 21.20 15.16 2.24
N ASN A 774 21.72 16.37 2.48
CA ASN A 774 23.17 16.64 2.41
C ASN A 774 23.97 15.90 3.50
N THR A 775 23.31 15.43 4.56
CA THR A 775 23.90 14.67 5.66
C THR A 775 23.20 13.29 5.75
N PRO A 776 23.47 12.40 4.79
CA PRO A 776 22.72 11.17 4.69
C PRO A 776 23.03 10.20 5.84
N PHE A 777 21.99 9.47 6.21
CA PHE A 777 22.06 8.26 7.02
C PHE A 777 21.31 7.15 6.32
N VAL A 778 21.50 5.91 6.75
CA VAL A 778 20.90 4.73 6.10
C VAL A 778 20.21 3.86 7.13
N PHE A 779 19.01 3.39 6.80
CA PHE A 779 18.30 2.42 7.60
C PHE A 779 18.85 1.03 7.34
N ILE A 780 19.30 0.35 8.38
CA ILE A 780 19.76 -1.03 8.31
C ILE A 780 18.53 -1.94 8.36
N ALA A 781 18.49 -2.88 7.44
CA ALA A 781 17.52 -3.96 7.47
C ALA A 781 17.82 -4.97 8.59
N PRO A 782 16.80 -5.73 9.05
CA PRO A 782 16.97 -6.73 10.09
C PRO A 782 18.04 -7.79 9.74
N GLY A 783 18.79 -8.21 10.75
CA GLY A 783 19.77 -9.29 10.68
C GLY A 783 19.12 -10.66 10.58
N ARG A 784 19.96 -11.71 10.76
CA ARG A 784 19.49 -13.08 10.82
C ARG A 784 18.60 -13.29 12.02
N SER A 785 17.45 -13.92 11.78
CA SER A 785 16.54 -14.38 12.85
C SER A 785 16.06 -15.80 12.59
N VAL A 786 15.87 -16.55 13.66
CA VAL A 786 15.32 -17.91 13.61
C VAL A 786 13.98 -17.90 14.35
N TRP A 787 12.92 -18.35 13.69
CA TRP A 787 11.57 -18.39 14.23
C TRP A 787 11.01 -19.80 14.23
N MET A 788 10.39 -20.19 15.35
CA MET A 788 9.61 -21.40 15.48
C MET A 788 8.15 -20.99 15.63
N THR A 789 7.31 -21.36 14.66
CA THR A 789 5.87 -21.09 14.67
C THR A 789 5.09 -22.37 14.83
N LEU A 790 4.18 -22.41 15.79
CA LEU A 790 3.20 -23.47 15.95
C LEU A 790 1.83 -22.94 15.55
N THR A 791 1.18 -23.61 14.58
CA THR A 791 -0.16 -23.25 14.11
C THR A 791 -1.13 -24.36 14.49
N GLY A 792 -2.21 -23.99 15.18
CA GLY A 792 -3.37 -24.84 15.43
C GLY A 792 -4.57 -24.36 14.62
N LYS A 793 -5.31 -25.27 13.99
CA LYS A 793 -6.56 -24.99 13.27
C LYS A 793 -7.64 -25.99 13.66
N LEU A 794 -8.85 -25.46 13.99
CA LEU A 794 -10.05 -26.21 14.38
C LEU A 794 -11.22 -25.84 13.50
#